data_e63057a60770c249d982c46c95ddd57b
#
_entry.id   e63057a60770c249d982c46c95ddd57b
#
_cell.length_a   1.000
_cell.length_b   1.000
_cell.length_c   1.000
_cell.angle_alpha   90.00
_cell.angle_beta   90.00
_cell.angle_gamma   90.00
#
_symmetry.space_group_name_H-M   'P 1'
#
loop_
_entity.id
_entity.type
_entity.pdbx_description
1 polymer ?
#
loop_
_entity_poly.entity_id
_entity_poly.type
_entity_poly.pdbx_seq_one_letter_code
_entity_poly.pdbx_strand_id
1 'polypeptide(L)'
;MNMLKRAWKRLKGVSPQSPPSNLAARYTHFQRLLRANNETLALMADMEEKLSGDYLFDLAYIRNSMSELLQETGALVTALNGLGENRYQGLTRAAERIGREVQAILQRRREISPGALVLDFADLGLSQVEAVGGKNANLGEVKNRVGLPVPPGFAVSTYAYKLFLDHNHLGERLTDLLKGWSLTDMDSLARVSEELNAIIQAAQMPPELEAALAEAYERLCRSLGSQPFLAVRSSAVGEDLTFTFAGQYATYLNVPPGELGNRYKDIVASLFTPRALFYYKNKGFNEEEMAMGVAVMPLIHARASGVLFTRQPEAPERNVFLINAVWGLGKYAVGGVITPDHYLVAYDPPGEILEQTIPAKKVKLVWAPQGGEAEAPVPPEEVNAPCLTPEHLSRLAEWASRLEQHYQKPQDVEWALDEAGSLWLLQSRTLTVQARKAAAPKARLLKDHQVLLDQGSIACRGVGAGPVVLVKKDEDLKNFPPGGVLVARFTSPKFVTVMPQAAAIITDAGSVTGHMALLAREFQVPTILNTGNATKLLQPGQEVTVDANYNNIYAGIIPELLEADDSKRNDLADSPVFQTLRAVVQKVVPLNLINPQADTFSPEHCRTIHDIARYAHEFSMREMFHMTDLKLIGQSEVVDLEADIPLKLRILDLGGGLKLGRRRKVRPQHIESIPFKAFWQGLQAMPWPKGAPGHVQSLSSVFVKGEAEVAQGADPWRDQSYVVLSHNYMNFSIRLGYHLSTVESYVSEVVNDNYLTFGFRGGGSTPERRERRARLIETLIDNMDLQHQRKGDLIEARLAKYSQESMLERLVLLGKLTVYTKQLDMVMFSDGIVEWYIKDFLREHLGAKD
;
A
#
# COMPACT_ATOMS: atom_id res chain seq x y z
N MET A 1 -0.70 -17.14 15.96
CA MET A 1 0.37 -17.66 16.85
C MET A 1 0.85 -19.08 16.50
N ASN A 2 -0.01 -19.98 16.03
CA ASN A 2 0.38 -21.36 15.74
C ASN A 2 1.06 -21.61 14.38
N MET A 3 0.82 -20.80 13.35
CA MET A 3 1.42 -21.03 12.02
C MET A 3 2.92 -20.70 11.96
N LEU A 4 3.32 -19.55 12.44
CA LEU A 4 4.75 -19.17 12.49
C LEU A 4 5.54 -20.10 13.42
N LYS A 5 4.98 -20.49 14.58
CA LYS A 5 5.57 -21.50 15.45
C LYS A 5 5.64 -22.90 14.80
N ARG A 6 4.71 -23.23 13.89
CA ARG A 6 4.74 -24.49 13.12
C ARG A 6 5.80 -24.46 12.01
N ALA A 7 5.99 -23.36 11.31
CA ALA A 7 7.07 -23.16 10.35
C ALA A 7 8.43 -23.32 11.05
N TRP A 8 8.63 -22.67 12.19
CA TRP A 8 9.86 -22.77 13.00
C TRP A 8 10.06 -24.16 13.64
N LYS A 9 8.99 -24.86 14.03
CA LYS A 9 9.12 -26.24 14.54
C LYS A 9 9.52 -27.24 13.45
N ARG A 10 9.11 -27.02 12.20
CA ARG A 10 9.57 -27.84 11.06
C ARG A 10 11.06 -27.64 10.77
N LEU A 11 11.59 -26.42 10.96
CA LEU A 11 13.02 -26.13 10.83
C LEU A 11 13.87 -26.85 11.89
N LYS A 12 13.34 -27.07 13.09
CA LYS A 12 14.06 -27.81 14.16
C LYS A 12 14.03 -29.33 14.03
N GLY A 13 13.23 -29.90 13.13
CA GLY A 13 13.02 -31.33 13.00
C GLY A 13 13.89 -32.01 11.95
N VAL A 14 14.81 -31.31 11.28
CA VAL A 14 15.75 -31.93 10.36
C VAL A 14 17.00 -32.33 11.14
N SER A 15 17.11 -33.62 11.46
CA SER A 15 18.37 -34.22 11.96
C SER A 15 19.51 -33.86 11.02
N PRO A 16 20.72 -33.57 11.51
CA PRO A 16 21.88 -33.37 10.67
C PRO A 16 22.16 -34.67 9.92
N GLN A 17 21.82 -34.71 8.64
CA GLN A 17 22.28 -35.77 7.75
C GLN A 17 23.79 -35.58 7.54
N SER A 18 24.52 -36.68 7.52
CA SER A 18 25.96 -36.70 7.23
C SER A 18 26.29 -35.89 5.97
N PRO A 19 27.44 -35.19 5.94
CA PRO A 19 27.78 -34.32 4.81
C PRO A 19 27.71 -35.06 3.49
N PRO A 20 27.22 -34.44 2.43
CA PRO A 20 27.11 -35.08 1.14
C PRO A 20 28.52 -35.42 0.60
N SER A 21 28.83 -36.68 0.49
CA SER A 21 30.10 -37.22 -0.05
C SER A 21 30.21 -37.13 -1.58
N ASN A 22 29.19 -36.52 -2.23
CA ASN A 22 29.05 -36.56 -3.69
C ASN A 22 28.55 -35.20 -4.22
N LEU A 23 29.12 -34.76 -5.34
CA LEU A 23 28.79 -33.50 -6.03
C LEU A 23 27.29 -33.36 -6.34
N ALA A 24 26.59 -34.44 -6.65
CA ALA A 24 25.14 -34.39 -6.92
C ALA A 24 24.33 -33.94 -5.72
N ALA A 25 24.70 -34.30 -4.50
CA ALA A 25 24.03 -33.84 -3.29
C ALA A 25 24.34 -32.36 -2.99
N ARG A 26 25.57 -31.91 -3.20
CA ARG A 26 25.95 -30.49 -3.12
C ARG A 26 25.18 -29.66 -4.15
N TYR A 27 25.06 -30.17 -5.37
CA TYR A 27 24.27 -29.54 -6.42
C TYR A 27 22.78 -29.44 -6.06
N THR A 28 22.23 -30.46 -5.45
CA THR A 28 20.83 -30.41 -4.97
C THR A 28 20.65 -29.33 -3.93
N HIS A 29 21.59 -29.14 -3.00
CA HIS A 29 21.56 -28.03 -2.06
C HIS A 29 21.72 -26.68 -2.76
N PHE A 30 22.58 -26.59 -3.75
CA PHE A 30 22.78 -25.39 -4.54
C PHE A 30 21.53 -25.01 -5.32
N GLN A 31 20.88 -25.95 -6.01
CA GLN A 31 19.60 -25.71 -6.69
C GLN A 31 18.50 -25.23 -5.73
N ARG A 32 18.39 -25.87 -4.56
CA ARG A 32 17.45 -25.46 -3.53
C ARG A 32 17.72 -24.04 -3.04
N LEU A 33 18.99 -23.69 -2.89
CA LEU A 33 19.42 -22.36 -2.49
C LEU A 33 19.05 -21.32 -3.56
N LEU A 34 19.36 -21.57 -4.83
CA LEU A 34 19.03 -20.66 -5.93
C LEU A 34 17.52 -20.43 -6.03
N ARG A 35 16.72 -21.51 -5.94
CA ARG A 35 15.28 -21.41 -5.93
C ARG A 35 14.79 -20.58 -4.76
N ALA A 36 15.18 -20.91 -3.54
CA ALA A 36 14.77 -20.18 -2.34
C ALA A 36 15.22 -18.70 -2.38
N ASN A 37 16.39 -18.42 -2.95
CA ASN A 37 16.86 -17.05 -3.16
C ASN A 37 15.94 -16.27 -4.11
N ASN A 38 15.56 -16.88 -5.24
CA ASN A 38 14.67 -16.22 -6.21
C ASN A 38 13.27 -15.99 -5.64
N GLU A 39 12.70 -16.96 -4.92
CA GLU A 39 11.42 -16.80 -4.23
C GLU A 39 11.49 -15.71 -3.16
N THR A 40 12.58 -15.68 -2.36
CA THR A 40 12.82 -14.62 -1.37
C THR A 40 12.87 -13.24 -2.03
N LEU A 41 13.60 -13.09 -3.14
CA LEU A 41 13.71 -11.82 -3.86
C LEU A 41 12.38 -11.39 -4.51
N ALA A 42 11.61 -12.35 -5.05
CA ALA A 42 10.31 -12.08 -5.63
C ALA A 42 9.29 -11.60 -4.58
N LEU A 43 9.26 -12.24 -3.41
CA LEU A 43 8.40 -11.81 -2.29
C LEU A 43 8.80 -10.42 -1.77
N MET A 44 10.11 -10.13 -1.68
CA MET A 44 10.61 -8.80 -1.29
C MET A 44 10.18 -7.73 -2.30
N ALA A 45 10.29 -8.01 -3.60
CA ALA A 45 9.88 -7.10 -4.66
C ALA A 45 8.37 -6.83 -4.63
N ASP A 46 7.54 -7.88 -4.44
CA ASP A 46 6.09 -7.72 -4.30
C ASP A 46 5.72 -6.84 -3.09
N MET A 47 6.38 -7.05 -1.93
CA MET A 47 6.15 -6.22 -0.74
C MET A 47 6.59 -4.76 -0.95
N GLU A 48 7.69 -4.52 -1.66
CA GLU A 48 8.18 -3.17 -1.99
C GLU A 48 7.25 -2.48 -3.01
N GLU A 49 6.76 -3.22 -4.01
CA GLU A 49 5.80 -2.73 -5.00
C GLU A 49 4.50 -2.28 -4.33
N LYS A 50 3.99 -3.03 -3.34
CA LYS A 50 2.79 -2.64 -2.58
C LYS A 50 2.98 -1.32 -1.83
N LEU A 51 4.20 -0.96 -1.42
CA LEU A 51 4.50 0.36 -0.82
C LEU A 51 4.47 1.51 -1.82
N SER A 52 4.57 1.26 -3.12
CA SER A 52 4.47 2.31 -4.15
C SER A 52 3.08 2.92 -4.25
N GLY A 53 2.08 2.24 -3.67
CA GLY A 53 0.82 2.88 -3.32
C GLY A 53 -0.36 2.58 -4.22
N ASP A 54 -0.21 1.80 -5.27
CA ASP A 54 -1.31 1.55 -6.22
C ASP A 54 -2.13 0.29 -5.91
N TYR A 55 -1.82 -0.40 -4.80
CA TYR A 55 -2.42 -1.69 -4.47
C TYR A 55 -3.13 -1.68 -3.12
N LEU A 56 -4.32 -2.25 -3.09
CA LEU A 56 -5.04 -2.53 -1.84
C LEU A 56 -4.53 -3.84 -1.24
N PHE A 57 -4.16 -3.83 0.03
CA PHE A 57 -3.76 -5.01 0.79
C PHE A 57 -4.14 -4.85 2.26
N ASP A 58 -4.20 -5.97 2.98
CA ASP A 58 -4.56 -6.03 4.39
C ASP A 58 -3.42 -6.61 5.26
N LEU A 59 -3.61 -6.64 6.56
CA LEU A 59 -2.67 -7.27 7.49
C LEU A 59 -2.49 -8.78 7.24
N ALA A 60 -3.52 -9.45 6.68
CA ALA A 60 -3.43 -10.86 6.34
C ALA A 60 -2.42 -11.07 5.20
N TYR A 61 -2.41 -10.19 4.19
CA TYR A 61 -1.38 -10.16 3.15
C TYR A 61 0.01 -10.06 3.76
N ILE A 62 0.25 -9.07 4.65
CA ILE A 62 1.59 -8.87 5.26
C ILE A 62 2.01 -10.10 6.06
N ARG A 63 1.09 -10.69 6.85
CA ARG A 63 1.36 -11.90 7.64
C ARG A 63 1.69 -13.12 6.78
N ASN A 64 0.94 -13.32 5.70
CA ASN A 64 1.14 -14.43 4.77
C ASN A 64 2.47 -14.27 4.00
N SER A 65 2.71 -13.10 3.41
CA SER A 65 3.96 -12.80 2.68
C SER A 65 5.17 -12.94 3.60
N MET A 66 5.08 -12.48 4.86
CA MET A 66 6.16 -12.68 5.83
C MET A 66 6.35 -14.13 6.24
N SER A 67 5.26 -14.91 6.36
CA SER A 67 5.35 -16.35 6.66
C SER A 67 6.07 -17.11 5.55
N GLU A 68 5.73 -16.83 4.31
CA GLU A 68 6.37 -17.42 3.13
C GLU A 68 7.83 -16.95 3.01
N LEU A 69 8.08 -15.67 3.17
CA LEU A 69 9.43 -15.09 3.12
C LEU A 69 10.36 -15.70 4.17
N LEU A 70 9.88 -15.88 5.40
CA LEU A 70 10.67 -16.52 6.46
C LEU A 70 10.88 -18.02 6.18
N GLN A 71 9.91 -18.70 5.57
CA GLN A 71 10.04 -20.09 5.16
C GLN A 71 11.12 -20.24 4.07
N GLU A 72 11.08 -19.41 3.03
CA GLU A 72 12.07 -19.45 1.94
C GLU A 72 13.46 -19.01 2.43
N THR A 73 13.54 -17.98 3.29
CA THR A 73 14.80 -17.59 3.96
C THR A 73 15.37 -18.75 4.78
N GLY A 74 14.51 -19.47 5.50
CA GLY A 74 14.92 -20.67 6.24
C GLY A 74 15.42 -21.80 5.33
N ALA A 75 14.76 -22.02 4.18
CA ALA A 75 15.19 -22.99 3.17
C ALA A 75 16.54 -22.60 2.56
N LEU A 76 16.74 -21.32 2.24
CA LEU A 76 17.97 -20.73 1.74
C LEU A 76 19.14 -20.97 2.72
N VAL A 77 18.96 -20.63 3.99
CA VAL A 77 19.99 -20.79 5.06
C VAL A 77 20.28 -22.27 5.30
N THR A 78 19.26 -23.12 5.27
CA THR A 78 19.43 -24.57 5.42
C THR A 78 20.23 -25.15 4.25
N ALA A 79 19.94 -24.71 3.02
CA ALA A 79 20.65 -25.17 1.84
C ALA A 79 22.13 -24.72 1.84
N LEU A 80 22.41 -23.47 2.28
CA LEU A 80 23.79 -23.00 2.46
C LEU A 80 24.54 -23.81 3.52
N ASN A 81 23.90 -24.11 4.66
CA ASN A 81 24.50 -24.97 5.68
C ASN A 81 24.76 -26.40 5.17
N GLY A 82 23.87 -26.94 4.31
CA GLY A 82 24.08 -28.20 3.61
C GLY A 82 25.29 -28.17 2.66
N LEU A 83 25.49 -27.07 1.94
CA LEU A 83 26.65 -26.84 1.10
C LEU A 83 27.95 -26.71 1.90
N GLY A 84 27.91 -25.94 2.99
CA GLY A 84 29.07 -25.57 3.78
C GLY A 84 29.26 -26.42 5.05
N GLU A 85 28.72 -27.64 5.13
CA GLU A 85 28.88 -28.54 6.27
C GLU A 85 28.61 -27.89 7.63
N ASN A 86 27.52 -27.19 7.70
CA ASN A 86 27.05 -26.41 8.87
C ASN A 86 27.95 -25.26 9.37
N ARG A 87 28.84 -24.74 8.53
CA ARG A 87 29.71 -23.60 8.86
C ARG A 87 28.96 -22.26 9.02
N TYR A 88 27.71 -22.16 8.53
CA TYR A 88 26.93 -20.92 8.44
C TYR A 88 25.84 -20.81 9.52
N GLN A 89 26.02 -21.39 10.69
CA GLN A 89 25.06 -21.34 11.80
C GLN A 89 24.83 -19.89 12.31
N GLY A 90 25.80 -18.99 12.11
CA GLY A 90 25.64 -17.56 12.38
C GLY A 90 24.48 -16.93 11.57
N LEU A 91 24.30 -17.38 10.32
CA LEU A 91 23.21 -16.90 9.45
C LEU A 91 21.83 -17.39 9.92
N THR A 92 21.76 -18.62 10.47
CA THR A 92 20.53 -19.13 11.11
C THR A 92 20.11 -18.22 12.27
N ARG A 93 21.09 -17.86 13.14
CA ARG A 93 20.81 -16.94 14.26
C ARG A 93 20.38 -15.54 13.79
N ALA A 94 20.99 -15.02 12.70
CA ALA A 94 20.59 -13.75 12.12
C ALA A 94 19.15 -13.79 11.58
N ALA A 95 18.77 -14.86 10.86
CA ALA A 95 17.40 -15.07 10.37
C ALA A 95 16.38 -15.16 11.52
N GLU A 96 16.73 -15.89 12.60
CA GLU A 96 15.91 -15.97 13.81
C GLU A 96 15.71 -14.63 14.49
N ARG A 97 16.77 -13.83 14.59
CA ARG A 97 16.71 -12.49 15.18
C ARG A 97 15.80 -11.57 14.36
N ILE A 98 16.01 -11.47 13.06
CA ILE A 98 15.21 -10.63 12.16
C ILE A 98 13.75 -11.11 12.16
N GLY A 99 13.51 -12.41 12.12
CA GLY A 99 12.17 -12.99 12.22
C GLY A 99 11.44 -12.61 13.52
N ARG A 100 12.15 -12.56 14.66
CA ARG A 100 11.57 -12.09 15.93
C ARG A 100 11.28 -10.58 15.92
N GLU A 101 12.15 -9.77 15.32
CA GLU A 101 11.94 -8.32 15.20
C GLU A 101 10.70 -8.03 14.34
N VAL A 102 10.53 -8.72 13.21
CA VAL A 102 9.34 -8.60 12.36
C VAL A 102 8.09 -9.11 13.09
N GLN A 103 8.20 -10.23 13.81
CA GLN A 103 7.07 -10.74 14.60
C GLN A 103 6.63 -9.74 15.68
N ALA A 104 7.57 -9.04 16.31
CA ALA A 104 7.25 -7.99 17.28
C ALA A 104 6.51 -6.80 16.63
N ILE A 105 6.87 -6.44 15.37
CA ILE A 105 6.14 -5.42 14.59
C ILE A 105 4.71 -5.89 14.31
N LEU A 106 4.53 -7.14 13.86
CA LEU A 106 3.23 -7.71 13.50
C LEU A 106 2.34 -8.03 14.72
N GLN A 107 2.93 -8.14 15.92
CA GLN A 107 2.24 -8.42 17.18
C GLN A 107 2.04 -7.17 18.03
N ARG A 108 2.43 -6.00 17.55
CA ARG A 108 2.17 -4.73 18.24
C ARG A 108 0.66 -4.59 18.40
N ARG A 109 0.18 -4.78 19.65
CA ARG A 109 -1.23 -4.58 20.03
C ARG A 109 -1.35 -3.27 20.75
N ARG A 110 -2.44 -2.58 20.48
CA ARG A 110 -2.84 -1.44 21.30
C ARG A 110 -3.49 -1.98 22.57
N GLU A 111 -2.88 -1.77 23.71
CA GLU A 111 -3.46 -2.13 25.00
C GLU A 111 -4.34 -0.97 25.51
N ILE A 112 -5.61 -1.28 25.82
CA ILE A 112 -6.50 -0.34 26.48
C ILE A 112 -6.09 -0.29 27.95
N SER A 113 -5.52 0.84 28.37
CA SER A 113 -5.07 1.05 29.75
C SER A 113 -6.25 1.23 30.71
N PRO A 114 -6.18 0.70 31.94
CA PRO A 114 -7.16 0.98 32.97
C PRO A 114 -7.31 2.48 33.25
N GLY A 115 -8.54 2.94 33.45
CA GLY A 115 -8.84 4.35 33.66
C GLY A 115 -10.27 4.59 34.12
N ALA A 116 -10.70 5.83 34.16
CA ALA A 116 -12.08 6.16 34.49
C ALA A 116 -13.05 5.61 33.45
N LEU A 117 -14.22 5.06 33.89
CA LEU A 117 -15.25 4.55 33.01
C LEU A 117 -15.97 5.68 32.26
N VAL A 118 -16.13 6.82 32.93
CA VAL A 118 -16.79 8.02 32.38
C VAL A 118 -15.97 9.25 32.71
N LEU A 119 -15.83 10.18 31.75
CA LEU A 119 -15.12 11.45 31.86
C LEU A 119 -16.02 12.58 31.39
N ASP A 120 -16.10 13.68 32.15
CA ASP A 120 -16.88 14.86 31.75
C ASP A 120 -16.15 15.62 30.63
N PHE A 121 -16.89 16.24 29.70
CA PHE A 121 -16.28 17.03 28.59
C PHE A 121 -15.43 18.19 29.10
N ALA A 122 -15.72 18.67 30.30
CA ALA A 122 -14.88 19.72 30.94
C ALA A 122 -13.45 19.27 31.26
N ASP A 123 -13.21 17.97 31.36
CA ASP A 123 -11.90 17.38 31.70
C ASP A 123 -11.18 16.79 30.50
N LEU A 124 -11.79 16.89 29.30
CA LEU A 124 -11.23 16.29 28.09
C LEU A 124 -10.40 17.27 27.24
N GLY A 125 -9.50 16.70 26.46
CA GLY A 125 -8.71 17.33 25.43
C GLY A 125 -8.00 16.29 24.56
N LEU A 126 -7.16 16.72 23.65
CA LEU A 126 -6.48 15.84 22.69
C LEU A 126 -5.56 14.78 23.36
N SER A 127 -5.08 15.03 24.56
CA SER A 127 -4.27 14.03 25.30
C SER A 127 -5.04 12.77 25.71
N GLN A 128 -6.38 12.82 25.74
CA GLN A 128 -7.24 11.68 26.10
C GLN A 128 -7.81 10.93 24.87
N VAL A 129 -7.33 11.20 23.66
CA VAL A 129 -7.85 10.58 22.43
C VAL A 129 -7.88 9.05 22.51
N GLU A 130 -6.89 8.44 23.13
CA GLU A 130 -6.81 6.99 23.34
C GLU A 130 -7.89 6.46 24.30
N ALA A 131 -8.24 7.27 25.29
CA ALA A 131 -9.18 6.88 26.34
C ALA A 131 -10.65 7.08 25.94
N VAL A 132 -10.97 8.04 25.04
CA VAL A 132 -12.36 8.41 24.75
C VAL A 132 -12.72 8.46 23.26
N GLY A 133 -11.76 8.21 22.37
CA GLY A 133 -11.91 8.36 20.92
C GLY A 133 -11.79 9.81 20.45
N GLY A 134 -11.58 9.99 19.13
CA GLY A 134 -11.24 11.28 18.54
C GLY A 134 -12.34 12.31 18.69
N LYS A 135 -13.59 11.97 18.41
CA LYS A 135 -14.72 12.92 18.52
C LYS A 135 -14.87 13.50 19.91
N ASN A 136 -14.79 12.65 20.96
CA ASN A 136 -14.89 13.10 22.34
C ASN A 136 -13.71 14.00 22.73
N ALA A 137 -12.50 13.59 22.38
CA ALA A 137 -11.28 14.37 22.66
C ALA A 137 -11.33 15.74 21.99
N ASN A 138 -11.79 15.81 20.73
CA ASN A 138 -11.98 17.07 19.99
C ASN A 138 -13.08 17.95 20.62
N LEU A 139 -14.22 17.39 21.06
CA LEU A 139 -15.24 18.18 21.73
C LEU A 139 -14.70 18.79 23.03
N GLY A 140 -13.97 18.04 23.83
CA GLY A 140 -13.29 18.55 25.01
C GLY A 140 -12.26 19.62 24.68
N GLU A 141 -11.44 19.44 23.65
CA GLU A 141 -10.43 20.41 23.18
C GLU A 141 -11.08 21.72 22.75
N VAL A 142 -12.14 21.62 21.93
CA VAL A 142 -12.90 22.79 21.47
C VAL A 142 -13.52 23.56 22.63
N LYS A 143 -14.11 22.86 23.58
CA LYS A 143 -14.72 23.46 24.78
C LYS A 143 -13.69 24.14 25.66
N ASN A 144 -12.61 23.43 26.00
CA ASN A 144 -11.70 23.83 27.09
C ASN A 144 -10.52 24.68 26.62
N ARG A 145 -10.10 24.56 25.36
CA ARG A 145 -8.93 25.26 24.80
C ARG A 145 -9.30 26.29 23.75
N VAL A 146 -10.20 25.96 22.81
CA VAL A 146 -10.68 26.93 21.82
C VAL A 146 -11.72 27.85 22.45
N GLY A 147 -12.50 27.38 23.45
CA GLY A 147 -13.50 28.17 24.16
C GLY A 147 -14.73 28.44 23.30
N LEU A 148 -15.17 27.51 22.46
CA LEU A 148 -16.42 27.57 21.71
C LEU A 148 -17.55 26.88 22.46
N PRO A 149 -18.83 27.26 22.21
CA PRO A 149 -19.97 26.69 22.90
C PRO A 149 -20.22 25.24 22.47
N VAL A 150 -19.78 24.30 23.29
CA VAL A 150 -20.07 22.87 23.20
C VAL A 150 -21.07 22.51 24.28
N PRO A 151 -22.14 21.73 24.01
CA PRO A 151 -23.07 21.27 25.03
C PRO A 151 -22.35 20.58 26.19
N PRO A 152 -22.83 20.72 27.44
CA PRO A 152 -22.31 19.91 28.52
C PRO A 152 -22.56 18.42 28.24
N GLY A 153 -21.72 17.53 28.78
CA GLY A 153 -21.86 16.11 28.53
C GLY A 153 -20.68 15.34 29.06
N PHE A 154 -20.68 14.07 28.81
CA PHE A 154 -19.63 13.15 29.21
C PHE A 154 -19.29 12.11 28.13
N ALA A 155 -18.09 11.57 28.22
CA ALA A 155 -17.62 10.46 27.38
C ALA A 155 -17.55 9.16 28.20
N VAL A 156 -18.13 8.09 27.67
CA VAL A 156 -17.87 6.72 28.14
C VAL A 156 -16.56 6.28 27.50
N SER A 157 -15.63 5.79 28.30
CA SER A 157 -14.25 5.53 27.87
C SER A 157 -14.11 4.20 27.12
N THR A 158 -12.98 4.05 26.43
CA THR A 158 -12.56 2.77 25.83
C THR A 158 -12.30 1.71 26.89
N TYR A 159 -11.92 2.10 28.10
CA TYR A 159 -11.79 1.18 29.23
C TYR A 159 -13.15 0.60 29.67
N ALA A 160 -14.22 1.40 29.60
CA ALA A 160 -15.59 0.90 29.83
C ALA A 160 -15.98 -0.15 28.76
N TYR A 161 -15.59 0.07 27.50
CA TYR A 161 -15.77 -0.92 26.44
C TYR A 161 -15.01 -2.22 26.76
N LYS A 162 -13.74 -2.13 27.15
CA LYS A 162 -12.96 -3.29 27.57
C LYS A 162 -13.60 -4.01 28.74
N LEU A 163 -14.04 -3.28 29.79
CA LEU A 163 -14.73 -3.85 30.94
C LEU A 163 -16.01 -4.59 30.53
N PHE A 164 -16.78 -4.03 29.59
CA PHE A 164 -17.99 -4.66 29.05
C PHE A 164 -17.67 -5.98 28.34
N LEU A 165 -16.61 -6.03 27.52
CA LEU A 165 -16.17 -7.25 26.86
C LEU A 165 -15.64 -8.30 27.84
N ASP A 166 -14.80 -7.88 28.80
CA ASP A 166 -14.19 -8.78 29.79
C ASP A 166 -15.25 -9.40 30.73
N HIS A 167 -16.22 -8.58 31.21
CA HIS A 167 -17.33 -9.03 32.07
C HIS A 167 -18.17 -10.13 31.42
N ASN A 168 -18.36 -10.06 30.10
CA ASN A 168 -19.15 -11.02 29.33
C ASN A 168 -18.28 -12.09 28.65
N HIS A 169 -16.99 -12.16 28.89
CA HIS A 169 -16.03 -13.10 28.28
C HIS A 169 -16.07 -13.11 26.74
N LEU A 170 -16.23 -11.93 26.10
CA LEU A 170 -16.46 -11.82 24.66
C LEU A 170 -15.18 -11.73 23.83
N GLY A 171 -14.04 -11.33 24.41
CA GLY A 171 -12.81 -11.00 23.66
C GLY A 171 -12.33 -12.11 22.71
N GLU A 172 -12.18 -13.35 23.22
CA GLU A 172 -11.74 -14.49 22.39
C GLU A 172 -12.80 -14.88 21.35
N ARG A 173 -14.07 -14.87 21.74
CA ARG A 173 -15.18 -15.24 20.84
C ARG A 173 -15.35 -14.27 19.67
N LEU A 174 -15.26 -12.97 19.93
CA LEU A 174 -15.29 -11.94 18.89
C LEU A 174 -14.10 -12.09 17.96
N THR A 175 -12.88 -12.28 18.51
CA THR A 175 -11.67 -12.49 17.73
C THR A 175 -11.76 -13.71 16.80
N ASP A 176 -12.32 -14.81 17.26
CA ASP A 176 -12.44 -16.03 16.45
C ASP A 176 -13.45 -15.88 15.31
N LEU A 177 -14.59 -15.23 15.56
CA LEU A 177 -15.56 -14.91 14.51
C LEU A 177 -15.00 -13.97 13.45
N LEU A 178 -14.20 -12.97 13.87
CA LEU A 178 -13.58 -12.00 12.97
C LEU A 178 -12.48 -12.58 12.08
N LYS A 179 -11.90 -13.74 12.42
CA LYS A 179 -10.87 -14.41 11.58
C LYS A 179 -11.46 -15.18 10.39
N GLY A 180 -12.74 -15.48 10.37
CA GLY A 180 -13.36 -16.48 9.49
C GLY A 180 -13.91 -15.96 8.16
N TRP A 181 -13.76 -14.67 7.81
CA TRP A 181 -14.38 -14.10 6.61
C TRP A 181 -13.38 -13.42 5.67
N SER A 182 -13.77 -13.26 4.40
CA SER A 182 -12.97 -12.62 3.34
C SER A 182 -13.67 -11.36 2.81
N LEU A 183 -12.87 -10.36 2.37
CA LEU A 183 -13.36 -9.15 1.70
C LEU A 183 -14.18 -9.43 0.43
N THR A 184 -13.98 -10.60 -0.19
CA THR A 184 -14.65 -11.00 -1.44
C THR A 184 -15.94 -11.78 -1.20
N ASP A 185 -16.28 -12.16 0.05
CA ASP A 185 -17.48 -12.94 0.40
C ASP A 185 -18.45 -12.10 1.26
N MET A 186 -19.32 -11.36 0.59
CA MET A 186 -20.29 -10.46 1.24
C MET A 186 -21.35 -11.21 2.05
N ASP A 187 -21.70 -12.45 1.70
CA ASP A 187 -22.68 -13.25 2.44
C ASP A 187 -22.06 -13.79 3.74
N SER A 188 -20.79 -14.13 3.73
CA SER A 188 -20.03 -14.46 4.94
C SER A 188 -19.93 -13.25 5.86
N LEU A 189 -19.66 -12.06 5.32
CA LEU A 189 -19.59 -10.82 6.08
C LEU A 189 -20.91 -10.47 6.76
N ALA A 190 -22.04 -10.62 6.06
CA ALA A 190 -23.37 -10.36 6.62
C ALA A 190 -23.67 -11.30 7.79
N ARG A 191 -23.43 -12.62 7.64
CA ARG A 191 -23.63 -13.61 8.70
C ARG A 191 -22.76 -13.34 9.94
N VAL A 192 -21.48 -13.06 9.75
CA VAL A 192 -20.57 -12.72 10.86
C VAL A 192 -21.03 -11.47 11.58
N SER A 193 -21.48 -10.45 10.85
CA SER A 193 -22.02 -9.23 11.43
C SER A 193 -23.28 -9.51 12.27
N GLU A 194 -24.23 -10.28 11.76
CA GLU A 194 -25.46 -10.64 12.49
C GLU A 194 -25.16 -11.41 13.77
N GLU A 195 -24.23 -12.37 13.73
CA GLU A 195 -23.82 -13.14 14.90
C GLU A 195 -23.14 -12.26 15.95
N LEU A 196 -22.21 -11.38 15.53
CA LEU A 196 -21.54 -10.45 16.43
C LEU A 196 -22.52 -9.48 17.09
N ASN A 197 -23.45 -8.91 16.32
CA ASN A 197 -24.51 -8.05 16.85
C ASN A 197 -25.38 -8.77 17.86
N ALA A 198 -25.83 -10.00 17.58
CA ALA A 198 -26.66 -10.79 18.50
C ALA A 198 -25.93 -11.06 19.84
N ILE A 199 -24.65 -11.36 19.79
CA ILE A 199 -23.78 -11.57 20.96
C ILE A 199 -23.71 -10.30 21.83
N ILE A 200 -23.45 -9.13 21.20
CA ILE A 200 -23.37 -7.86 21.92
C ILE A 200 -24.74 -7.47 22.54
N GLN A 201 -25.80 -7.66 21.82
CA GLN A 201 -27.14 -7.35 22.34
C GLN A 201 -27.57 -8.24 23.53
N ALA A 202 -27.17 -9.51 23.50
CA ALA A 202 -27.45 -10.46 24.61
C ALA A 202 -26.54 -10.23 25.85
N ALA A 203 -25.43 -9.47 25.70
CA ALA A 203 -24.49 -9.24 26.77
C ALA A 203 -25.05 -8.38 27.90
N GLN A 204 -24.64 -8.66 29.12
CA GLN A 204 -25.07 -7.94 30.33
C GLN A 204 -24.21 -6.68 30.54
N MET A 205 -24.84 -5.62 31.03
CA MET A 205 -24.12 -4.43 31.46
C MET A 205 -23.36 -4.71 32.75
N PRO A 206 -22.06 -4.41 32.83
CA PRO A 206 -21.31 -4.49 34.08
C PRO A 206 -21.94 -3.55 35.12
N PRO A 207 -22.18 -4.00 36.38
CA PRO A 207 -22.82 -3.16 37.42
C PRO A 207 -22.06 -1.86 37.68
N GLU A 208 -20.72 -1.90 37.62
CA GLU A 208 -19.85 -0.72 37.78
C GLU A 208 -20.07 0.30 36.64
N LEU A 209 -20.24 -0.16 35.41
CA LEU A 209 -20.51 0.70 34.27
C LEU A 209 -21.92 1.29 34.33
N GLU A 210 -22.92 0.49 34.73
CA GLU A 210 -24.31 0.96 34.92
C GLU A 210 -24.38 2.05 35.97
N ALA A 211 -23.71 1.86 37.12
CA ALA A 211 -23.62 2.85 38.18
C ALA A 211 -22.91 4.14 37.72
N ALA A 212 -21.77 4.01 36.99
CA ALA A 212 -21.04 5.16 36.47
C ALA A 212 -21.85 5.98 35.46
N LEU A 213 -22.64 5.34 34.60
CA LEU A 213 -23.52 6.00 33.65
C LEU A 213 -24.67 6.76 34.38
N ALA A 214 -25.28 6.14 35.38
CA ALA A 214 -26.33 6.75 36.17
C ALA A 214 -25.82 8.00 36.91
N GLU A 215 -24.65 7.89 37.57
CA GLU A 215 -24.04 9.02 38.30
C GLU A 215 -23.67 10.18 37.34
N ALA A 216 -23.10 9.85 36.17
CA ALA A 216 -22.76 10.87 35.17
C ALA A 216 -24.00 11.61 34.63
N TYR A 217 -25.09 10.86 34.38
CA TYR A 217 -26.36 11.44 33.98
C TYR A 217 -26.96 12.36 35.09
N GLU A 218 -26.91 11.94 36.34
CA GLU A 218 -27.36 12.77 37.47
C GLU A 218 -26.51 14.05 37.59
N ARG A 219 -25.19 13.98 37.37
CA ARG A 219 -24.33 15.19 37.33
C ARG A 219 -24.76 16.13 36.20
N LEU A 220 -25.03 15.58 35.01
CA LEU A 220 -25.54 16.35 33.86
C LEU A 220 -26.86 17.02 34.17
N CYS A 221 -27.82 16.33 34.76
CA CYS A 221 -29.11 16.88 35.16
C CYS A 221 -28.95 18.03 36.16
N ARG A 222 -28.07 17.87 37.14
CA ARG A 222 -27.76 18.95 38.11
C ARG A 222 -27.20 20.20 37.46
N SER A 223 -26.32 20.02 36.45
CA SER A 223 -25.73 21.15 35.72
C SER A 223 -26.73 21.91 34.85
N LEU A 224 -27.76 21.21 34.35
CA LEU A 224 -28.80 21.79 33.46
C LEU A 224 -30.03 22.24 34.20
N GLY A 225 -30.22 21.80 35.44
CA GLY A 225 -31.48 22.03 36.19
C GLY A 225 -32.71 21.29 35.64
N SER A 226 -32.50 20.32 34.74
CA SER A 226 -33.54 19.54 34.04
C SER A 226 -33.07 18.13 33.70
N GLN A 227 -34.00 17.24 33.38
CA GLN A 227 -33.74 15.90 32.88
C GLN A 227 -33.82 15.91 31.34
N PRO A 228 -32.71 16.08 30.59
CA PRO A 228 -32.74 16.16 29.14
C PRO A 228 -32.89 14.76 28.51
N PHE A 229 -33.54 14.71 27.36
CA PHE A 229 -33.28 13.64 26.41
C PHE A 229 -31.86 13.76 25.86
N LEU A 230 -31.29 12.66 25.44
CA LEU A 230 -29.88 12.57 25.15
C LEU A 230 -29.62 12.41 23.65
N ALA A 231 -28.47 12.92 23.20
CA ALA A 231 -27.79 12.48 21.98
C ALA A 231 -26.63 11.56 22.38
N VAL A 232 -26.65 10.32 21.88
CA VAL A 232 -25.67 9.27 22.19
C VAL A 232 -24.95 8.91 20.91
N ARG A 233 -23.64 9.17 20.86
CA ARG A 233 -22.85 9.13 19.61
C ARG A 233 -21.61 8.27 19.79
N SER A 234 -21.23 7.55 18.73
CA SER A 234 -19.96 6.82 18.65
C SER A 234 -18.75 7.76 18.62
N SER A 235 -17.67 7.32 19.24
CA SER A 235 -16.35 7.94 19.19
C SER A 235 -15.30 6.84 19.23
N ALA A 236 -15.15 6.12 18.12
CA ALA A 236 -14.20 5.02 18.04
C ALA A 236 -12.76 5.55 18.04
N VAL A 237 -11.87 4.73 18.56
CA VAL A 237 -10.45 5.07 18.53
C VAL A 237 -9.92 4.89 17.12
N GLY A 238 -9.20 5.90 16.62
CA GLY A 238 -8.71 5.94 15.23
C GLY A 238 -9.69 6.53 14.23
N GLU A 239 -10.93 6.85 14.62
CA GLU A 239 -11.99 7.38 13.74
C GLU A 239 -11.63 8.75 13.11
N ASP A 240 -10.87 9.60 13.81
CA ASP A 240 -10.52 10.96 13.36
C ASP A 240 -9.02 11.13 13.08
N LEU A 241 -8.29 10.03 12.86
CA LEU A 241 -6.92 10.08 12.37
C LEU A 241 -6.90 10.40 10.86
N THR A 242 -5.94 9.88 10.13
CA THR A 242 -5.78 10.10 8.68
C THR A 242 -6.98 9.61 7.85
N PHE A 243 -7.82 8.72 8.42
CA PHE A 243 -9.00 8.13 7.77
C PHE A 243 -10.27 8.50 8.55
N THR A 244 -11.29 8.92 7.83
CA THR A 244 -12.59 9.27 8.42
C THR A 244 -13.54 8.09 8.38
N PHE A 245 -13.91 7.55 9.54
CA PHE A 245 -14.98 6.56 9.64
C PHE A 245 -16.38 7.22 9.53
N ALA A 246 -16.50 8.27 8.74
CA ALA A 246 -17.70 9.07 8.63
C ALA A 246 -18.92 8.22 8.28
N GLY A 247 -19.93 8.28 9.15
CA GLY A 247 -21.18 7.55 8.96
C GLY A 247 -21.08 6.03 9.05
N GLN A 248 -19.96 5.46 9.50
CA GLN A 248 -19.78 4.01 9.67
C GLN A 248 -20.48 3.51 10.93
N TYR A 249 -20.55 4.33 11.98
CA TYR A 249 -21.08 3.96 13.28
C TYR A 249 -22.38 4.68 13.62
N ALA A 250 -23.08 4.18 14.65
CA ALA A 250 -24.40 4.65 15.02
C ALA A 250 -24.37 5.98 15.80
N THR A 251 -25.41 6.78 15.59
CA THR A 251 -25.77 7.94 16.40
C THR A 251 -27.24 7.86 16.70
N TYR A 252 -27.60 7.97 17.97
CA TYR A 252 -28.97 7.98 18.45
C TYR A 252 -29.31 9.34 19.01
N LEU A 253 -30.34 9.98 18.48
CA LEU A 253 -30.85 11.26 18.93
C LEU A 253 -32.12 11.06 19.71
N ASN A 254 -32.41 11.97 20.62
CA ASN A 254 -33.64 12.00 21.43
C ASN A 254 -33.84 10.71 22.25
N VAL A 255 -32.78 10.25 22.88
CA VAL A 255 -32.76 9.04 23.70
C VAL A 255 -33.32 9.35 25.10
N PRO A 256 -34.39 8.64 25.56
CA PRO A 256 -34.85 8.74 26.94
C PRO A 256 -33.74 8.24 27.90
N PRO A 257 -33.59 8.86 29.10
CA PRO A 257 -32.53 8.48 30.04
C PRO A 257 -32.48 7.00 30.40
N GLY A 258 -33.65 6.37 30.57
CA GLY A 258 -33.80 4.97 30.92
C GLY A 258 -33.28 3.98 29.83
N GLU A 259 -33.07 4.48 28.61
CA GLU A 259 -32.54 3.67 27.48
C GLU A 259 -31.03 3.81 27.27
N LEU A 260 -30.33 4.63 28.08
CA LEU A 260 -28.89 4.91 27.86
C LEU A 260 -28.06 3.61 27.79
N GLY A 261 -28.26 2.65 28.68
CA GLY A 261 -27.55 1.37 28.67
C GLY A 261 -27.80 0.54 27.41
N ASN A 262 -29.04 0.52 26.91
CA ASN A 262 -29.36 -0.17 25.65
C ASN A 262 -28.70 0.53 24.45
N ARG A 263 -28.74 1.87 24.39
CA ARG A 263 -28.09 2.64 23.32
C ARG A 263 -26.58 2.53 23.37
N TYR A 264 -25.98 2.37 24.54
CA TYR A 264 -24.57 2.04 24.67
C TYR A 264 -24.25 0.72 23.96
N LYS A 265 -25.03 -0.36 24.23
CA LYS A 265 -24.86 -1.65 23.54
C LYS A 265 -25.06 -1.53 22.03
N ASP A 266 -26.05 -0.76 21.57
CA ASP A 266 -26.30 -0.52 20.15
C ASP A 266 -25.10 0.16 19.48
N ILE A 267 -24.46 1.11 20.15
CA ILE A 267 -23.25 1.77 19.63
C ILE A 267 -22.06 0.81 19.60
N VAL A 268 -21.86 0.01 20.64
CA VAL A 268 -20.84 -1.04 20.63
C VAL A 268 -21.08 -2.03 19.49
N ALA A 269 -22.34 -2.46 19.29
CA ALA A 269 -22.72 -3.34 18.19
C ALA A 269 -22.44 -2.71 16.79
N SER A 270 -22.50 -1.38 16.68
CA SER A 270 -22.24 -0.69 15.41
C SER A 270 -20.79 -0.83 14.90
N LEU A 271 -19.84 -1.21 15.76
CA LEU A 271 -18.49 -1.62 15.35
C LEU A 271 -18.51 -2.81 14.40
N PHE A 272 -19.51 -3.68 14.54
CA PHE A 272 -19.60 -4.97 13.87
C PHE A 272 -20.65 -4.99 12.76
N THR A 273 -21.09 -3.83 12.27
CA THR A 273 -21.93 -3.78 11.05
C THR A 273 -21.14 -4.26 9.83
N PRO A 274 -21.78 -4.83 8.79
CA PRO A 274 -21.08 -5.28 7.58
C PRO A 274 -20.21 -4.18 6.98
N ARG A 275 -20.71 -2.96 6.99
CA ARG A 275 -20.02 -1.77 6.50
C ARG A 275 -18.78 -1.43 7.32
N ALA A 276 -18.89 -1.41 8.65
CA ALA A 276 -17.78 -1.12 9.54
C ALA A 276 -16.69 -2.19 9.44
N LEU A 277 -17.07 -3.47 9.45
CA LEU A 277 -16.14 -4.59 9.30
C LEU A 277 -15.40 -4.56 7.95
N PHE A 278 -16.13 -4.33 6.86
CA PHE A 278 -15.53 -4.18 5.54
C PHE A 278 -14.51 -3.04 5.51
N TYR A 279 -14.89 -1.88 6.05
CA TYR A 279 -14.02 -0.72 6.12
C TYR A 279 -12.76 -0.99 6.96
N TYR A 280 -12.91 -1.58 8.15
CA TYR A 280 -11.79 -1.96 9.01
C TYR A 280 -10.79 -2.86 8.29
N LYS A 281 -11.28 -3.93 7.66
CA LYS A 281 -10.43 -4.90 6.98
C LYS A 281 -9.79 -4.32 5.72
N ASN A 282 -10.53 -3.52 4.94
CA ASN A 282 -10.02 -2.86 3.74
C ASN A 282 -8.93 -1.82 4.04
N LYS A 283 -9.02 -1.13 5.19
CA LYS A 283 -7.99 -0.19 5.65
C LYS A 283 -6.88 -0.86 6.47
N GLY A 284 -6.97 -2.18 6.69
CA GLY A 284 -5.98 -2.99 7.37
C GLY A 284 -5.82 -2.70 8.86
N PHE A 285 -6.87 -2.23 9.50
CA PHE A 285 -6.91 -2.19 10.95
C PHE A 285 -6.99 -3.60 11.52
N ASN A 286 -6.34 -3.82 12.65
CA ASN A 286 -6.45 -5.08 13.37
C ASN A 286 -7.79 -5.14 14.10
N GLU A 287 -8.56 -6.19 13.89
CA GLU A 287 -9.86 -6.38 14.54
C GLU A 287 -9.76 -6.38 16.07
N GLU A 288 -8.61 -6.77 16.61
CA GLU A 288 -8.32 -6.78 18.06
C GLU A 288 -8.04 -5.36 18.62
N GLU A 289 -7.86 -4.35 17.76
CA GLU A 289 -7.59 -2.96 18.14
C GLU A 289 -8.85 -2.08 18.13
N MET A 290 -10.00 -2.67 17.80
CA MET A 290 -11.27 -1.96 17.80
C MET A 290 -11.65 -1.57 19.23
N ALA A 291 -11.81 -0.29 19.48
CA ALA A 291 -12.22 0.25 20.77
C ALA A 291 -13.23 1.38 20.56
N MET A 292 -14.31 1.36 21.33
CA MET A 292 -15.40 2.31 21.24
C MET A 292 -15.45 3.20 22.48
N GLY A 293 -15.33 4.52 22.26
CA GLY A 293 -15.83 5.51 23.21
C GLY A 293 -17.23 5.97 22.82
N VAL A 294 -18.01 6.48 23.76
CA VAL A 294 -19.37 6.95 23.51
C VAL A 294 -19.55 8.36 24.05
N ALA A 295 -19.97 9.32 23.21
CA ALA A 295 -20.38 10.64 23.63
C ALA A 295 -21.82 10.65 24.12
N VAL A 296 -22.09 11.27 25.24
CA VAL A 296 -23.42 11.48 25.79
C VAL A 296 -23.59 12.95 26.13
N MET A 297 -24.58 13.62 25.51
CA MET A 297 -24.86 15.05 25.70
C MET A 297 -26.38 15.31 25.61
N PRO A 298 -26.92 16.43 26.13
CA PRO A 298 -28.32 16.76 25.93
C PRO A 298 -28.62 16.95 24.45
N LEU A 299 -29.77 16.49 24.01
CA LEU A 299 -30.26 16.82 22.69
C LEU A 299 -30.51 18.31 22.57
N ILE A 300 -29.89 18.94 21.59
CA ILE A 300 -30.20 20.30 21.22
C ILE A 300 -31.48 20.33 20.37
N HIS A 301 -32.50 21.01 20.83
CA HIS A 301 -33.76 21.23 20.07
C HIS A 301 -33.44 22.23 18.94
N ALA A 302 -32.92 21.71 17.83
CA ALA A 302 -32.42 22.52 16.74
C ALA A 302 -33.57 23.10 15.92
N ARG A 303 -33.64 24.45 15.81
CA ARG A 303 -34.39 25.14 14.78
C ARG A 303 -33.75 24.93 13.41
N ALA A 304 -32.41 25.07 13.35
CA ALA A 304 -31.61 24.77 12.17
C ALA A 304 -30.29 24.09 12.57
N SER A 305 -29.69 23.39 11.66
CA SER A 305 -28.41 22.73 11.89
C SER A 305 -27.68 22.53 10.58
N GLY A 306 -26.41 22.17 10.63
CA GLY A 306 -25.65 21.96 9.42
C GLY A 306 -24.19 21.64 9.62
N VAL A 307 -23.42 21.82 8.55
CA VAL A 307 -21.98 21.54 8.47
C VAL A 307 -21.26 22.81 8.02
N LEU A 308 -20.13 23.06 8.64
CA LEU A 308 -19.19 24.12 8.28
C LEU A 308 -17.84 23.50 7.95
N PHE A 309 -17.34 23.73 6.74
CA PHE A 309 -15.96 23.46 6.37
C PHE A 309 -15.14 24.74 6.41
N THR A 310 -14.03 24.71 7.13
CA THR A 310 -13.14 25.88 7.23
C THR A 310 -12.32 26.13 5.96
N ARG A 311 -12.40 25.23 4.99
CA ARG A 311 -11.92 25.37 3.61
C ARG A 311 -12.88 24.66 2.66
N GLN A 312 -12.99 25.18 1.45
CA GLN A 312 -13.73 24.48 0.40
C GLN A 312 -12.93 23.24 -0.02
N PRO A 313 -13.44 21.99 0.16
CA PRO A 313 -12.66 20.77 -0.07
C PRO A 313 -12.16 20.64 -1.51
N GLU A 314 -12.94 21.07 -2.49
CA GLU A 314 -12.66 20.98 -3.92
C GLU A 314 -11.74 22.10 -4.43
N ALA A 315 -11.60 23.17 -3.67
CA ALA A 315 -10.79 24.35 -4.01
C ALA A 315 -10.19 24.98 -2.75
N PRO A 316 -9.31 24.26 -2.03
CA PRO A 316 -8.78 24.71 -0.74
C PRO A 316 -7.90 25.96 -0.85
N GLU A 317 -7.42 26.29 -2.05
CA GLU A 317 -6.70 27.53 -2.35
C GLU A 317 -7.59 28.79 -2.30
N ARG A 318 -8.92 28.64 -2.45
CA ARG A 318 -9.87 29.73 -2.22
C ARG A 318 -9.98 29.95 -0.71
N ASN A 319 -9.65 31.13 -0.25
CA ASN A 319 -9.80 31.52 1.17
C ASN A 319 -11.27 31.78 1.49
N VAL A 320 -12.07 30.73 1.53
CA VAL A 320 -13.51 30.78 1.82
C VAL A 320 -13.92 29.67 2.79
N PHE A 321 -14.91 30.01 3.63
CA PHE A 321 -15.63 29.02 4.44
C PHE A 321 -16.84 28.52 3.67
N LEU A 322 -17.12 27.22 3.77
CA LEU A 322 -18.30 26.58 3.19
C LEU A 322 -19.27 26.21 4.30
N ILE A 323 -20.46 26.80 4.31
CA ILE A 323 -21.48 26.55 5.32
C ILE A 323 -22.73 25.98 4.64
N ASN A 324 -23.19 24.83 5.11
CA ASN A 324 -24.46 24.23 4.71
C ASN A 324 -25.43 24.21 5.88
N ALA A 325 -26.71 24.45 5.61
CA ALA A 325 -27.77 24.56 6.63
C ALA A 325 -29.07 23.90 6.19
N VAL A 326 -29.76 23.27 7.15
CA VAL A 326 -31.11 22.72 6.99
C VAL A 326 -31.98 23.08 8.17
N TRP A 327 -33.29 23.06 7.99
CA TRP A 327 -34.24 23.19 9.11
C TRP A 327 -34.25 21.92 9.96
N GLY A 328 -34.34 22.09 11.29
CA GLY A 328 -34.40 21.00 12.26
C GLY A 328 -33.08 20.30 12.51
N LEU A 329 -33.11 18.98 12.77
CA LEU A 329 -31.96 18.14 13.11
C LEU A 329 -31.05 17.88 11.92
N GLY A 330 -29.72 17.91 12.13
CA GLY A 330 -28.67 17.88 11.09
C GLY A 330 -28.47 16.57 10.30
N LYS A 331 -29.11 15.50 10.72
CA LYS A 331 -28.96 14.18 10.10
C LYS A 331 -29.27 14.18 8.59
N TYR A 332 -30.22 15.00 8.14
CA TYR A 332 -30.55 15.12 6.72
C TYR A 332 -29.51 15.90 5.92
N ALA A 333 -28.85 16.88 6.53
CA ALA A 333 -27.73 17.59 5.90
C ALA A 333 -26.51 16.68 5.75
N VAL A 334 -26.16 15.99 6.84
CA VAL A 334 -25.01 15.09 6.90
C VAL A 334 -25.24 13.84 6.05
N GLY A 335 -26.47 13.30 6.01
CA GLY A 335 -26.85 12.13 5.20
C GLY A 335 -27.06 12.43 3.71
N GLY A 336 -27.11 13.72 3.31
CA GLY A 336 -27.40 14.12 1.93
C GLY A 336 -28.81 13.77 1.45
N VAL A 337 -29.79 13.66 2.38
CA VAL A 337 -31.18 13.31 2.06
C VAL A 337 -31.90 14.48 1.39
N ILE A 338 -31.61 15.69 1.81
CA ILE A 338 -32.14 16.93 1.22
C ILE A 338 -30.99 17.84 0.81
N THR A 339 -31.24 18.70 -0.19
CA THR A 339 -30.28 19.73 -0.62
C THR A 339 -30.33 20.87 0.40
N PRO A 340 -29.21 21.17 1.12
CA PRO A 340 -29.16 22.22 2.13
C PRO A 340 -29.04 23.61 1.49
N ASP A 341 -29.30 24.65 2.29
CA ASP A 341 -28.79 25.99 1.99
C ASP A 341 -27.26 25.91 1.91
N HIS A 342 -26.68 26.61 0.96
CA HIS A 342 -25.27 26.65 0.68
C HIS A 342 -24.75 28.09 0.68
N TYR A 343 -23.73 28.34 1.50
CA TYR A 343 -23.10 29.66 1.63
C TYR A 343 -21.59 29.52 1.46
N LEU A 344 -21.02 30.35 0.59
CA LEU A 344 -19.58 30.60 0.57
C LEU A 344 -19.33 31.95 1.25
N VAL A 345 -18.57 31.93 2.32
CA VAL A 345 -18.31 33.08 3.18
C VAL A 345 -16.83 33.41 3.15
N ALA A 346 -16.51 34.70 3.03
CA ALA A 346 -15.13 35.17 2.98
C ALA A 346 -14.35 34.81 4.25
N TYR A 347 -13.08 34.51 4.08
CA TYR A 347 -12.13 34.34 5.17
C TYR A 347 -11.71 35.71 5.73
N ASP A 348 -11.54 36.72 4.84
CA ASP A 348 -11.14 38.07 5.18
C ASP A 348 -11.86 39.07 4.27
N PRO A 349 -12.72 40.00 4.81
CA PRO A 349 -13.17 39.99 6.20
C PRO A 349 -14.10 38.82 6.52
N PRO A 350 -14.01 38.25 7.73
CA PRO A 350 -14.86 37.12 8.11
C PRO A 350 -16.34 37.51 8.13
N GLY A 351 -17.18 36.65 7.48
CA GLY A 351 -18.63 36.81 7.51
C GLY A 351 -19.24 37.47 6.27
N GLU A 352 -18.45 38.00 5.34
CA GLU A 352 -18.97 38.49 4.06
C GLU A 352 -19.47 37.30 3.21
N ILE A 353 -20.72 37.36 2.75
CA ILE A 353 -21.34 36.30 1.92
C ILE A 353 -20.91 36.53 0.47
N LEU A 354 -20.13 35.65 -0.08
CA LEU A 354 -19.67 35.69 -1.47
C LEU A 354 -20.66 35.07 -2.43
N GLU A 355 -21.22 33.95 -2.04
CA GLU A 355 -22.20 33.19 -2.82
C GLU A 355 -23.23 32.57 -1.87
N GLN A 356 -24.48 32.49 -2.29
CA GLN A 356 -25.52 31.74 -1.56
C GLN A 356 -26.49 31.09 -2.51
N THR A 357 -26.91 29.89 -2.16
CA THR A 357 -27.94 29.11 -2.87
C THR A 357 -28.97 28.61 -1.84
N ILE A 358 -30.22 28.97 -1.99
CA ILE A 358 -31.30 28.62 -1.06
C ILE A 358 -32.32 27.75 -1.79
N PRO A 359 -32.19 26.41 -1.74
CA PRO A 359 -33.15 25.49 -2.36
C PRO A 359 -34.41 25.36 -1.55
N ALA A 360 -35.49 24.92 -2.19
CA ALA A 360 -36.76 24.60 -1.52
C ALA A 360 -36.63 23.42 -0.57
N LYS A 361 -36.78 23.65 0.73
CA LYS A 361 -36.71 22.63 1.80
C LYS A 361 -38.09 22.26 2.30
N LYS A 362 -38.73 21.23 1.72
CA LYS A 362 -40.14 20.86 2.00
C LYS A 362 -40.34 20.06 3.28
N VAL A 363 -39.31 19.36 3.73
CA VAL A 363 -39.32 18.48 4.90
C VAL A 363 -38.15 18.80 5.82
N LYS A 364 -38.36 18.60 7.11
CA LYS A 364 -37.33 18.72 8.16
C LYS A 364 -37.41 17.52 9.09
N LEU A 365 -36.28 17.14 9.67
CA LEU A 365 -36.21 16.15 10.72
C LEU A 365 -36.36 16.84 12.08
N VAL A 366 -37.27 16.35 12.92
CA VAL A 366 -37.54 16.88 14.25
C VAL A 366 -37.47 15.76 15.29
N TRP A 367 -37.30 16.14 16.54
CA TRP A 367 -37.40 15.23 17.66
C TRP A 367 -38.89 14.86 17.93
N ALA A 368 -39.13 13.58 18.25
CA ALA A 368 -40.47 13.12 18.63
C ALA A 368 -40.67 13.20 20.16
N PRO A 369 -41.81 13.62 20.65
CA PRO A 369 -42.06 13.80 22.10
C PRO A 369 -41.84 12.54 22.97
N GLN A 370 -41.95 11.37 22.37
CA GLN A 370 -41.80 10.08 23.05
C GLN A 370 -40.42 9.45 22.89
N GLY A 371 -39.47 10.16 22.29
CA GLY A 371 -38.14 9.67 21.95
C GLY A 371 -38.01 9.37 20.45
N GLY A 372 -36.76 9.37 19.95
CA GLY A 372 -36.43 9.21 18.52
C GLY A 372 -36.73 10.45 17.67
N GLU A 373 -36.73 10.23 16.36
CA GLU A 373 -36.81 11.27 15.34
C GLU A 373 -38.06 11.08 14.48
N ALA A 374 -38.62 12.17 13.95
CA ALA A 374 -39.76 12.16 13.05
C ALA A 374 -39.57 13.16 11.90
N GLU A 375 -40.07 12.82 10.72
CA GLU A 375 -40.15 13.76 9.61
C GLU A 375 -41.35 14.67 9.77
N ALA A 376 -41.18 15.97 9.57
CA ALA A 376 -42.22 16.95 9.60
C ALA A 376 -42.17 17.87 8.38
N PRO A 377 -43.28 18.40 7.87
CA PRO A 377 -43.28 19.37 6.80
C PRO A 377 -42.72 20.71 7.31
N VAL A 378 -41.97 21.40 6.44
CA VAL A 378 -41.53 22.76 6.70
C VAL A 378 -42.70 23.73 6.46
N PRO A 379 -42.95 24.71 7.34
CA PRO A 379 -43.98 25.71 7.10
C PRO A 379 -43.79 26.40 5.73
N PRO A 380 -44.92 26.66 5.01
CA PRO A 380 -44.84 27.19 3.64
C PRO A 380 -43.96 28.47 3.49
N GLU A 381 -43.99 29.33 4.49
CA GLU A 381 -43.16 30.55 4.57
C GLU A 381 -41.69 30.29 4.76
N GLU A 382 -41.29 29.16 5.32
CA GLU A 382 -39.91 28.77 5.56
C GLU A 382 -39.32 27.90 4.43
N VAL A 383 -40.15 27.34 3.53
CA VAL A 383 -39.70 26.39 2.48
C VAL A 383 -38.55 26.98 1.63
N ASN A 384 -38.66 28.24 1.24
CA ASN A 384 -37.71 28.99 0.43
C ASN A 384 -36.90 30.03 1.22
N ALA A 385 -37.05 30.04 2.54
CA ALA A 385 -36.34 30.99 3.39
C ALA A 385 -34.93 30.43 3.76
N PRO A 386 -33.94 31.33 3.95
CA PRO A 386 -32.64 30.94 4.45
C PRO A 386 -32.72 30.43 5.91
N CYS A 387 -32.03 29.37 6.23
CA CYS A 387 -31.98 28.82 7.58
C CYS A 387 -31.16 29.68 8.56
N LEU A 388 -30.27 30.50 8.04
CA LEU A 388 -29.34 31.35 8.81
C LEU A 388 -29.50 32.82 8.47
N THR A 389 -29.31 33.68 9.47
CA THR A 389 -29.16 35.13 9.29
C THR A 389 -27.69 35.50 9.03
N PRO A 390 -27.38 36.69 8.51
CA PRO A 390 -26.01 37.16 8.35
C PRO A 390 -25.19 37.13 9.67
N GLU A 391 -25.84 37.40 10.80
CA GLU A 391 -25.18 37.37 12.11
C GLU A 391 -24.75 35.91 12.48
N HIS A 392 -25.59 34.93 12.17
CA HIS A 392 -25.24 33.52 12.37
C HIS A 392 -24.08 33.10 11.49
N LEU A 393 -24.06 33.51 10.21
CA LEU A 393 -22.96 33.25 9.27
C LEU A 393 -21.66 33.89 9.74
N SER A 394 -21.71 35.14 10.23
CA SER A 394 -20.54 35.84 10.78
C SER A 394 -19.97 35.11 12.01
N ARG A 395 -20.82 34.63 12.93
CA ARG A 395 -20.38 33.86 14.11
C ARG A 395 -19.78 32.49 13.72
N LEU A 396 -20.36 31.81 12.75
CA LEU A 396 -19.81 30.53 12.25
C LEU A 396 -18.45 30.74 11.55
N ALA A 397 -18.27 31.87 10.81
CA ALA A 397 -16.99 32.25 10.22
C ALA A 397 -15.93 32.56 11.29
N GLU A 398 -16.33 33.23 12.39
CA GLU A 398 -15.42 33.43 13.53
C GLU A 398 -14.99 32.08 14.14
N TRP A 399 -15.93 31.15 14.33
CA TRP A 399 -15.59 29.81 14.82
C TRP A 399 -14.60 29.09 13.89
N ALA A 400 -14.86 29.13 12.58
CA ALA A 400 -14.00 28.54 11.56
C ALA A 400 -12.56 29.04 11.66
N SER A 401 -12.41 30.39 11.77
CA SER A 401 -11.09 31.03 11.92
C SER A 401 -10.38 30.59 13.19
N ARG A 402 -11.07 30.55 14.33
CA ARG A 402 -10.50 30.15 15.63
C ARG A 402 -10.08 28.65 15.63
N LEU A 403 -10.90 27.79 15.05
CA LEU A 403 -10.61 26.37 14.92
C LEU A 403 -9.40 26.11 14.01
N GLU A 404 -9.35 26.75 12.84
CA GLU A 404 -8.22 26.59 11.92
C GLU A 404 -6.93 27.15 12.52
N GLN A 405 -6.99 28.27 13.25
CA GLN A 405 -5.85 28.82 13.97
C GLN A 405 -5.35 27.88 15.09
N HIS A 406 -6.27 27.23 15.82
CA HIS A 406 -5.89 26.29 16.88
C HIS A 406 -5.29 24.99 16.35
N TYR A 407 -5.97 24.35 15.40
CA TYR A 407 -5.56 23.05 14.88
C TYR A 407 -4.47 23.13 13.79
N GLN A 408 -4.23 24.31 13.20
CA GLN A 408 -3.32 24.53 12.07
C GLN A 408 -3.64 23.61 10.86
N LYS A 409 -4.90 23.20 10.75
CA LYS A 409 -5.43 22.31 9.70
C LYS A 409 -6.90 22.68 9.45
N PRO A 410 -7.38 22.54 8.22
CA PRO A 410 -8.79 22.67 7.91
C PRO A 410 -9.67 21.75 8.76
N GLN A 411 -10.85 22.23 9.13
CA GLN A 411 -11.80 21.52 9.99
C GLN A 411 -13.15 21.31 9.31
N ASP A 412 -13.78 20.18 9.64
CA ASP A 412 -15.15 19.80 9.34
C ASP A 412 -15.94 19.85 10.66
N VAL A 413 -16.93 20.74 10.73
CA VAL A 413 -17.65 21.08 11.96
C VAL A 413 -19.15 20.86 11.80
N GLU A 414 -19.75 20.07 12.70
CA GLU A 414 -21.21 19.98 12.83
C GLU A 414 -21.69 21.01 13.87
N TRP A 415 -22.74 21.73 13.55
CA TRP A 415 -23.29 22.76 14.39
C TRP A 415 -24.83 22.69 14.44
N ALA A 416 -25.42 23.26 15.49
CA ALA A 416 -26.85 23.47 15.62
C ALA A 416 -27.16 24.88 16.13
N LEU A 417 -28.28 25.44 15.65
CA LEU A 417 -28.91 26.67 16.13
C LEU A 417 -30.18 26.25 16.90
N ASP A 418 -30.23 26.52 18.18
CA ASP A 418 -31.40 26.22 18.99
C ASP A 418 -32.55 27.19 18.76
N GLU A 419 -33.72 26.94 19.37
CA GLU A 419 -34.90 27.80 19.27
C GLU A 419 -34.72 29.16 19.95
N ALA A 420 -33.74 29.26 20.87
CA ALA A 420 -33.39 30.55 21.52
C ALA A 420 -32.42 31.41 20.69
N GLY A 421 -31.94 30.89 19.53
CA GLY A 421 -30.99 31.56 18.68
C GLY A 421 -29.53 31.41 19.10
N SER A 422 -29.22 30.43 19.97
CA SER A 422 -27.85 30.09 20.36
C SER A 422 -27.25 29.04 19.44
N LEU A 423 -26.03 29.30 18.98
CA LEU A 423 -25.26 28.36 18.21
C LEU A 423 -24.48 27.37 19.11
N TRP A 424 -24.48 26.10 18.77
CA TRP A 424 -23.81 25.00 19.47
C TRP A 424 -22.90 24.23 18.51
N LEU A 425 -21.67 23.98 18.91
CA LEU A 425 -20.77 23.11 18.19
C LEU A 425 -20.99 21.67 18.68
N LEU A 426 -21.32 20.77 17.76
CA LEU A 426 -21.67 19.37 18.04
C LEU A 426 -20.57 18.38 17.71
N GLN A 427 -19.67 18.72 16.79
CA GLN A 427 -18.52 17.92 16.40
C GLN A 427 -17.51 18.78 15.65
N SER A 428 -16.20 18.51 15.82
CA SER A 428 -15.12 19.04 14.99
C SER A 428 -14.13 17.95 14.67
N ARG A 429 -13.66 17.89 13.43
CA ARG A 429 -12.61 16.97 12.99
C ARG A 429 -11.78 17.58 11.87
N THR A 430 -10.57 17.05 11.65
CA THR A 430 -9.73 17.48 10.53
C THR A 430 -10.42 17.18 9.20
N LEU A 431 -10.49 18.20 8.34
CA LEU A 431 -11.01 18.09 6.98
C LEU A 431 -9.89 17.63 6.05
N THR A 432 -10.09 16.52 5.37
CA THR A 432 -9.20 16.09 4.28
C THR A 432 -9.47 16.96 3.05
N VAL A 433 -8.48 17.75 2.62
CA VAL A 433 -8.54 18.59 1.43
C VAL A 433 -7.59 18.03 0.37
N GLN A 434 -8.01 18.04 -0.88
CA GLN A 434 -7.17 17.64 -2.00
C GLN A 434 -6.23 18.78 -2.38
N ALA A 435 -4.91 18.58 -2.18
CA ALA A 435 -3.91 19.56 -2.60
C ALA A 435 -3.88 19.64 -4.13
N ARG A 436 -4.16 20.84 -4.69
CA ARG A 436 -4.07 21.09 -6.12
C ARG A 436 -2.61 21.10 -6.55
N LYS A 437 -2.18 20.18 -7.41
CA LYS A 437 -1.00 20.39 -8.24
C LYS A 437 -1.31 21.42 -9.32
N ALA A 438 -0.33 22.30 -9.59
CA ALA A 438 -0.45 23.42 -10.50
C ALA A 438 -1.20 23.09 -11.79
N ALA A 439 -2.17 23.97 -12.10
CA ALA A 439 -2.85 24.20 -13.37
C ALA A 439 -2.94 22.98 -14.32
N ALA A 440 -4.04 22.23 -14.17
CA ALA A 440 -4.54 21.47 -15.31
C ALA A 440 -4.80 22.41 -16.49
N PRO A 441 -4.50 22.02 -17.74
CA PRO A 441 -4.77 22.86 -18.89
C PRO A 441 -6.24 23.24 -18.92
N LYS A 442 -6.52 24.51 -19.25
CA LYS A 442 -7.87 25.06 -19.41
C LYS A 442 -8.76 24.06 -20.11
N ALA A 443 -9.98 23.84 -19.60
CA ALA A 443 -11.00 22.97 -20.16
C ALA A 443 -11.01 23.03 -21.71
N ARG A 444 -10.34 22.07 -22.31
CA ARG A 444 -10.60 21.74 -23.71
C ARG A 444 -11.87 20.89 -23.65
N LEU A 445 -13.01 21.52 -23.86
CA LEU A 445 -14.17 20.79 -24.36
C LEU A 445 -13.63 19.95 -25.53
N LEU A 446 -13.58 18.66 -25.32
CA LEU A 446 -13.22 17.74 -26.40
C LEU A 446 -14.36 17.83 -27.40
N LYS A 447 -14.20 18.72 -28.40
CA LYS A 447 -15.25 19.09 -29.37
C LYS A 447 -15.80 17.88 -30.16
N ASP A 448 -15.10 16.76 -30.08
CA ASP A 448 -15.41 15.54 -30.84
C ASP A 448 -16.15 14.49 -29.99
N HIS A 449 -16.39 14.74 -28.68
CA HIS A 449 -17.07 13.80 -27.77
C HIS A 449 -18.41 14.35 -27.28
N GLN A 450 -19.44 13.51 -27.30
CA GLN A 450 -20.78 13.87 -26.87
C GLN A 450 -20.83 13.99 -25.34
N VAL A 451 -21.12 15.18 -24.83
CA VAL A 451 -21.44 15.41 -23.41
C VAL A 451 -22.87 14.93 -23.17
N LEU A 452 -23.04 14.01 -22.21
CA LEU A 452 -24.34 13.49 -21.80
C LEU A 452 -24.94 14.33 -20.65
N LEU A 453 -24.08 14.80 -19.74
CA LEU A 453 -24.42 15.63 -18.59
C LEU A 453 -23.27 16.59 -18.28
N ASP A 454 -23.60 17.83 -17.93
CA ASP A 454 -22.69 18.89 -17.54
C ASP A 454 -23.16 19.60 -16.25
N GLN A 455 -24.11 18.98 -15.52
CA GLN A 455 -24.74 19.49 -14.31
C GLN A 455 -24.41 18.62 -13.11
N GLY A 456 -24.23 19.24 -11.95
CA GLY A 456 -23.99 18.55 -10.70
C GLY A 456 -23.04 19.31 -9.79
N SER A 457 -22.68 18.68 -8.71
CA SER A 457 -21.70 19.18 -7.72
C SER A 457 -20.57 18.18 -7.58
N ILE A 458 -19.35 18.62 -7.79
CA ILE A 458 -18.15 17.76 -7.66
C ILE A 458 -17.95 17.43 -6.18
N ALA A 459 -17.96 16.14 -5.84
CA ALA A 459 -17.69 15.67 -4.49
C ALA A 459 -16.25 15.14 -4.34
N CYS A 460 -15.74 14.50 -5.37
CA CYS A 460 -14.34 14.07 -5.46
C CYS A 460 -13.86 14.27 -6.90
N ARG A 461 -12.74 14.95 -7.06
CA ARG A 461 -12.12 15.20 -8.38
C ARG A 461 -11.47 13.93 -8.91
N GLY A 462 -11.26 13.89 -10.21
CA GLY A 462 -10.60 12.82 -10.93
C GLY A 462 -11.36 12.45 -12.19
N VAL A 463 -10.84 11.48 -12.94
CA VAL A 463 -11.49 10.92 -14.13
C VAL A 463 -11.66 9.42 -13.95
N GLY A 464 -12.87 8.92 -14.24
CA GLY A 464 -13.16 7.49 -14.23
C GLY A 464 -14.03 7.10 -15.43
N ALA A 465 -13.76 5.92 -16.00
CA ALA A 465 -14.54 5.45 -17.14
C ALA A 465 -14.94 3.98 -16.98
N GLY A 466 -16.12 3.63 -17.50
CA GLY A 466 -16.62 2.27 -17.47
C GLY A 466 -18.12 2.16 -17.75
N PRO A 467 -18.66 0.94 -17.65
CA PRO A 467 -20.08 0.69 -17.87
C PRO A 467 -20.93 1.24 -16.73
N VAL A 468 -22.02 1.87 -17.07
CA VAL A 468 -23.03 2.39 -16.12
C VAL A 468 -23.70 1.23 -15.38
N VAL A 469 -23.71 1.30 -14.06
CA VAL A 469 -24.42 0.39 -13.16
C VAL A 469 -25.47 1.17 -12.39
N LEU A 470 -26.76 1.01 -12.78
CA LEU A 470 -27.86 1.66 -12.07
C LEU A 470 -28.17 0.92 -10.76
N VAL A 471 -27.94 1.60 -9.64
CA VAL A 471 -28.25 1.10 -8.29
C VAL A 471 -29.57 1.69 -7.82
N LYS A 472 -30.63 0.87 -7.80
CA LYS A 472 -31.96 1.25 -7.32
C LYS A 472 -32.23 0.76 -5.89
N LYS A 473 -31.58 -0.32 -5.50
CA LYS A 473 -31.69 -0.96 -4.20
C LYS A 473 -30.35 -1.58 -3.79
N ASP A 474 -30.20 -1.89 -2.51
CA ASP A 474 -28.95 -2.40 -1.96
C ASP A 474 -28.50 -3.75 -2.57
N GLU A 475 -29.45 -4.58 -2.99
CA GLU A 475 -29.12 -5.86 -3.65
C GLU A 475 -28.36 -5.67 -4.97
N ASP A 476 -28.52 -4.53 -5.64
CA ASP A 476 -27.83 -4.23 -6.90
C ASP A 476 -26.31 -4.07 -6.68
N LEU A 477 -25.86 -3.78 -5.45
CA LEU A 477 -24.47 -3.68 -5.09
C LEU A 477 -23.73 -5.03 -5.03
N LYS A 478 -24.47 -6.14 -4.80
CA LYS A 478 -23.87 -7.48 -4.66
C LYS A 478 -23.13 -7.96 -5.92
N ASN A 479 -23.60 -7.54 -7.08
CA ASN A 479 -23.05 -7.94 -8.39
C ASN A 479 -22.39 -6.76 -9.11
N PHE A 480 -21.88 -5.78 -8.38
CA PHE A 480 -21.24 -4.61 -8.98
C PHE A 480 -19.92 -5.00 -9.67
N PRO A 481 -19.78 -4.75 -10.98
CA PRO A 481 -18.58 -5.16 -11.72
C PRO A 481 -17.39 -4.24 -11.40
N PRO A 482 -16.17 -4.79 -11.34
CA PRO A 482 -14.96 -3.98 -11.25
C PRO A 482 -14.87 -2.98 -12.43
N GLY A 483 -14.53 -1.73 -12.13
CA GLY A 483 -14.47 -0.65 -13.12
C GLY A 483 -15.84 -0.08 -13.52
N GLY A 484 -16.93 -0.48 -12.86
CA GLY A 484 -18.25 0.06 -13.15
C GLY A 484 -18.43 1.51 -12.69
N VAL A 485 -19.26 2.29 -13.39
CA VAL A 485 -19.69 3.62 -12.97
C VAL A 485 -21.02 3.50 -12.23
N LEU A 486 -20.99 3.75 -10.92
CA LEU A 486 -22.19 3.68 -10.08
C LEU A 486 -23.11 4.87 -10.35
N VAL A 487 -24.36 4.62 -10.71
CA VAL A 487 -25.38 5.66 -10.90
C VAL A 487 -26.57 5.39 -10.01
N ALA A 488 -26.93 6.34 -9.15
CA ALA A 488 -28.02 6.18 -8.20
C ALA A 488 -28.85 7.47 -8.02
N ARG A 489 -30.06 7.33 -7.50
CA ARG A 489 -30.92 8.48 -7.24
C ARG A 489 -30.46 9.30 -6.03
N PHE A 490 -30.06 8.59 -4.96
CA PHE A 490 -29.61 9.19 -3.70
C PHE A 490 -28.29 8.60 -3.28
N THR A 491 -27.54 9.34 -2.48
CA THR A 491 -26.34 8.82 -1.83
C THR A 491 -26.70 7.76 -0.79
N SER A 492 -25.92 6.67 -0.70
CA SER A 492 -26.05 5.65 0.33
C SER A 492 -24.70 5.34 0.97
N PRO A 493 -24.62 5.29 2.31
CA PRO A 493 -23.40 4.84 2.97
C PRO A 493 -22.95 3.42 2.60
N LYS A 494 -23.87 2.59 2.08
CA LYS A 494 -23.56 1.22 1.63
C LYS A 494 -22.69 1.17 0.35
N PHE A 495 -22.59 2.27 -0.39
CA PHE A 495 -21.72 2.36 -1.57
C PHE A 495 -20.24 2.13 -1.23
N VAL A 496 -19.84 2.31 0.04
CA VAL A 496 -18.49 2.00 0.52
C VAL A 496 -18.04 0.58 0.17
N THR A 497 -18.97 -0.38 0.09
CA THR A 497 -18.66 -1.78 -0.23
C THR A 497 -18.20 -1.98 -1.66
N VAL A 498 -18.54 -1.06 -2.57
CA VAL A 498 -18.18 -1.14 -3.99
C VAL A 498 -17.21 -0.02 -4.42
N MET A 499 -16.96 0.96 -3.58
CA MET A 499 -16.02 2.06 -3.87
C MET A 499 -14.63 1.62 -4.30
N PRO A 500 -14.00 0.60 -3.69
CA PRO A 500 -12.68 0.15 -4.10
C PRO A 500 -12.60 -0.37 -5.54
N GLN A 501 -13.74 -0.72 -6.13
CA GLN A 501 -13.83 -1.26 -7.50
C GLN A 501 -14.61 -0.36 -8.46
N ALA A 502 -15.22 0.73 -7.97
CA ALA A 502 -15.96 1.68 -8.81
C ALA A 502 -15.01 2.63 -9.54
N ALA A 503 -15.21 2.80 -10.85
CA ALA A 503 -14.48 3.79 -11.63
C ALA A 503 -14.92 5.22 -11.33
N ALA A 504 -16.22 5.44 -11.09
CA ALA A 504 -16.79 6.73 -10.69
C ALA A 504 -18.17 6.55 -10.04
N ILE A 505 -18.67 7.61 -9.40
CA ILE A 505 -20.00 7.64 -8.79
C ILE A 505 -20.77 8.89 -9.25
N ILE A 506 -22.04 8.68 -9.61
CA ILE A 506 -22.95 9.74 -10.04
C ILE A 506 -24.26 9.61 -9.28
N THR A 507 -24.80 10.70 -8.73
CA THR A 507 -26.13 10.67 -8.13
C THR A 507 -27.02 11.84 -8.55
N ASP A 508 -28.34 11.59 -8.63
CA ASP A 508 -29.32 12.64 -8.93
C ASP A 508 -29.43 13.67 -7.81
N ALA A 509 -29.34 13.24 -6.55
CA ALA A 509 -29.38 14.10 -5.38
C ALA A 509 -28.24 13.72 -4.41
N GLY A 510 -27.78 14.71 -3.65
CA GLY A 510 -26.74 14.52 -2.65
C GLY A 510 -26.07 15.83 -2.30
N SER A 511 -25.30 15.85 -1.20
CA SER A 511 -24.53 16.99 -0.74
C SER A 511 -23.04 16.71 -0.78
N VAL A 512 -22.25 17.68 -1.23
CA VAL A 512 -20.77 17.61 -1.20
C VAL A 512 -20.21 17.59 0.23
N THR A 513 -21.01 17.94 1.22
CA THR A 513 -20.70 17.85 2.66
C THR A 513 -21.24 16.58 3.32
N GLY A 514 -21.98 15.75 2.56
CA GLY A 514 -22.53 14.50 3.06
C GLY A 514 -21.49 13.42 3.28
N HIS A 515 -21.84 12.42 4.08
CA HIS A 515 -20.98 11.25 4.37
C HIS A 515 -20.47 10.56 3.12
N MET A 516 -21.29 10.47 2.06
CA MET A 516 -20.92 9.87 0.80
C MET A 516 -19.79 10.65 0.10
N ALA A 517 -19.86 11.99 0.13
CA ALA A 517 -18.84 12.83 -0.45
C ALA A 517 -17.50 12.71 0.30
N LEU A 518 -17.56 12.55 1.62
CA LEU A 518 -16.37 12.29 2.44
C LEU A 518 -15.73 10.94 2.09
N LEU A 519 -16.55 9.87 1.99
CA LEU A 519 -16.07 8.55 1.60
C LEU A 519 -15.50 8.54 0.18
N ALA A 520 -16.15 9.23 -0.77
CA ALA A 520 -15.65 9.33 -2.13
C ALA A 520 -14.25 9.98 -2.19
N ARG A 521 -14.03 11.03 -1.40
CA ARG A 521 -12.70 11.66 -1.27
C ARG A 521 -11.68 10.74 -0.62
N GLU A 522 -12.09 10.00 0.40
CA GLU A 522 -11.22 9.05 1.09
C GLU A 522 -10.82 7.86 0.22
N PHE A 523 -11.75 7.34 -0.58
CA PHE A 523 -11.46 6.25 -1.52
C PHE A 523 -10.93 6.75 -2.87
N GLN A 524 -10.79 8.09 -3.04
CA GLN A 524 -10.32 8.73 -4.28
C GLN A 524 -11.16 8.32 -5.51
N VAL A 525 -12.47 8.15 -5.32
CA VAL A 525 -13.38 7.76 -6.41
C VAL A 525 -13.98 9.03 -7.03
N PRO A 526 -13.74 9.32 -8.33
CA PRO A 526 -14.33 10.45 -9.02
C PRO A 526 -15.85 10.48 -8.83
N THR A 527 -16.39 11.59 -8.29
CA THR A 527 -17.80 11.61 -7.87
C THR A 527 -18.47 12.95 -8.20
N ILE A 528 -19.60 12.85 -8.92
CA ILE A 528 -20.49 13.97 -9.21
C ILE A 528 -21.86 13.71 -8.57
N LEU A 529 -22.28 14.58 -7.69
CA LEU A 529 -23.56 14.54 -6.98
C LEU A 529 -24.51 15.60 -7.53
N ASN A 530 -25.82 15.46 -7.18
CA ASN A 530 -26.84 16.47 -7.47
C ASN A 530 -27.00 16.78 -8.99
N THR A 531 -26.92 15.73 -9.81
CA THR A 531 -27.11 15.86 -11.28
C THR A 531 -28.57 16.01 -11.69
N GLY A 532 -29.51 15.74 -10.80
CA GLY A 532 -30.98 15.88 -11.01
C GLY A 532 -31.63 14.77 -11.82
N ASN A 533 -30.95 14.20 -12.81
CA ASN A 533 -31.57 13.29 -13.79
C ASN A 533 -30.64 12.22 -14.39
N ALA A 534 -29.45 11.99 -13.84
CA ALA A 534 -28.50 11.00 -14.35
C ALA A 534 -29.11 9.60 -14.44
N THR A 535 -29.93 9.19 -13.44
CA THR A 535 -30.61 7.89 -13.44
C THR A 535 -31.64 7.73 -14.56
N LYS A 536 -32.07 8.81 -15.20
CA LYS A 536 -33.01 8.80 -16.33
C LYS A 536 -32.31 8.86 -17.68
N LEU A 537 -31.16 9.51 -17.74
CA LEU A 537 -30.43 9.75 -19.00
C LEU A 537 -29.44 8.63 -19.29
N LEU A 538 -28.77 8.08 -18.27
CA LEU A 538 -27.75 7.05 -18.46
C LEU A 538 -28.42 5.66 -18.45
N GLN A 539 -28.02 4.81 -19.40
CA GLN A 539 -28.57 3.46 -19.54
C GLN A 539 -27.64 2.41 -18.90
N PRO A 540 -28.20 1.34 -18.29
CA PRO A 540 -27.38 0.25 -17.77
C PRO A 540 -26.48 -0.36 -18.83
N GLY A 541 -25.19 -0.54 -18.51
CA GLY A 541 -24.18 -1.08 -19.44
C GLY A 541 -23.65 -0.08 -20.46
N GLN A 542 -24.18 1.15 -20.51
CA GLN A 542 -23.63 2.22 -21.36
C GLN A 542 -22.22 2.59 -20.89
N GLU A 543 -21.25 2.59 -21.79
CA GLU A 543 -19.92 3.10 -21.48
C GLU A 543 -19.92 4.63 -21.37
N VAL A 544 -19.34 5.14 -20.30
CA VAL A 544 -19.22 6.58 -20.06
C VAL A 544 -17.87 6.92 -19.47
N THR A 545 -17.41 8.17 -19.71
CA THR A 545 -16.28 8.78 -19.02
C THR A 545 -16.80 9.91 -18.15
N VAL A 546 -16.51 9.83 -16.85
CA VAL A 546 -16.86 10.83 -15.84
C VAL A 546 -15.65 11.70 -15.58
N ASP A 547 -15.71 12.95 -16.02
CA ASP A 547 -14.70 13.96 -15.71
C ASP A 547 -15.17 14.83 -14.54
N ALA A 548 -14.91 14.37 -13.33
CA ALA A 548 -15.23 15.10 -12.13
C ALA A 548 -14.28 16.28 -11.86
N ASN A 549 -13.29 16.56 -12.71
CA ASN A 549 -12.50 17.79 -12.64
C ASN A 549 -13.27 18.99 -13.20
N TYR A 550 -14.11 18.74 -14.24
CA TYR A 550 -14.84 19.78 -14.96
C TYR A 550 -16.36 19.56 -14.97
N ASN A 551 -16.87 18.63 -14.16
CA ASN A 551 -18.29 18.34 -13.99
C ASN A 551 -18.98 17.86 -15.29
N ASN A 552 -18.27 17.04 -16.11
CA ASN A 552 -18.79 16.54 -17.37
C ASN A 552 -18.88 15.02 -17.35
N ILE A 553 -19.92 14.49 -18.00
CA ILE A 553 -20.09 13.06 -18.26
C ILE A 553 -20.19 12.88 -19.77
N TYR A 554 -19.25 12.14 -20.35
CA TYR A 554 -19.14 11.91 -21.79
C TYR A 554 -19.64 10.51 -22.17
N ALA A 555 -20.13 10.38 -23.39
CA ALA A 555 -20.45 9.09 -23.99
C ALA A 555 -19.16 8.36 -24.40
N GLY A 556 -19.06 7.06 -24.04
CA GLY A 556 -17.91 6.22 -24.36
C GLY A 556 -16.71 6.41 -23.45
N ILE A 557 -15.67 5.62 -23.67
CA ILE A 557 -14.39 5.69 -22.96
C ILE A 557 -13.47 6.65 -23.71
N ILE A 558 -12.91 7.64 -23.01
CA ILE A 558 -11.99 8.65 -23.57
C ILE A 558 -10.60 8.45 -22.94
N PRO A 559 -9.68 7.73 -23.62
CA PRO A 559 -8.36 7.41 -23.08
C PRO A 559 -7.53 8.64 -22.71
N GLU A 560 -7.62 9.72 -23.49
CA GLU A 560 -6.84 10.95 -23.30
C GLU A 560 -7.16 11.65 -21.96
N LEU A 561 -8.38 11.50 -21.46
CA LEU A 561 -8.76 12.02 -20.15
C LEU A 561 -8.24 11.14 -19.02
N LEU A 562 -8.20 9.82 -19.23
CA LEU A 562 -7.70 8.87 -18.22
C LEU A 562 -6.18 8.95 -18.07
N GLU A 563 -5.44 9.17 -19.15
CA GLU A 563 -3.98 9.34 -19.14
C GLU A 563 -3.54 10.68 -18.52
N ALA A 564 -4.38 11.72 -18.64
CA ALA A 564 -4.10 13.04 -18.08
C ALA A 564 -4.42 13.16 -16.57
N ASP A 565 -5.02 12.14 -15.97
CA ASP A 565 -5.44 12.18 -14.56
C ASP A 565 -4.31 11.75 -13.61
N ASP A 566 -3.56 12.73 -13.14
CA ASP A 566 -2.50 12.58 -12.12
C ASP A 566 -3.07 12.46 -10.67
N SER A 567 -4.40 12.33 -10.51
CA SER A 567 -5.09 12.35 -9.21
C SER A 567 -4.94 11.08 -8.38
N LYS A 568 -4.47 9.99 -8.96
CA LYS A 568 -4.25 8.70 -8.28
C LYS A 568 -2.98 8.71 -7.41
N ARG A 569 -2.86 9.65 -6.47
CA ARG A 569 -1.85 9.58 -5.41
C ARG A 569 -2.48 9.18 -4.09
N ASN A 570 -1.95 8.12 -3.55
CA ASN A 570 -2.39 7.40 -2.37
C ASN A 570 -2.29 8.20 -1.07
N ASP A 571 -3.43 8.55 -0.50
CA ASP A 571 -3.55 8.89 0.93
C ASP A 571 -3.44 7.65 1.84
N LEU A 572 -3.30 6.46 1.24
CA LEU A 572 -3.08 5.20 1.96
C LEU A 572 -1.71 5.13 2.66
N ALA A 573 -0.75 5.96 2.26
CA ALA A 573 0.61 5.96 2.82
C ALA A 573 0.68 6.16 4.35
N ASP A 574 -0.33 6.80 4.94
CA ASP A 574 -0.44 7.05 6.38
C ASP A 574 -1.34 6.03 7.12
N SER A 575 -1.90 5.04 6.41
CA SER A 575 -2.71 4.00 7.06
C SER A 575 -1.88 3.12 7.99
N PRO A 576 -2.44 2.60 9.08
CA PRO A 576 -1.74 1.67 9.98
C PRO A 576 -1.17 0.46 9.27
N VAL A 577 -1.86 -0.06 8.25
CA VAL A 577 -1.37 -1.19 7.46
C VAL A 577 -0.17 -0.82 6.61
N PHE A 578 -0.17 0.37 5.99
CA PHE A 578 0.99 0.89 5.27
C PHE A 578 2.17 1.17 6.19
N GLN A 579 1.94 1.75 7.36
CA GLN A 579 2.97 1.95 8.37
C GLN A 579 3.55 0.61 8.85
N THR A 580 2.69 -0.40 9.04
CA THR A 580 3.11 -1.76 9.38
C THR A 580 3.93 -2.39 8.24
N LEU A 581 3.45 -2.32 6.99
CA LEU A 581 4.20 -2.81 5.84
C LEU A 581 5.54 -2.08 5.70
N ARG A 582 5.55 -0.75 5.84
CA ARG A 582 6.79 0.06 5.79
C ARG A 582 7.78 -0.37 6.86
N ALA A 583 7.33 -0.58 8.10
CA ALA A 583 8.18 -1.05 9.20
C ALA A 583 8.72 -2.46 8.96
N VAL A 584 7.92 -3.36 8.37
CA VAL A 584 8.32 -4.71 7.96
C VAL A 584 9.31 -4.65 6.82
N VAL A 585 9.02 -3.89 5.76
CA VAL A 585 9.89 -3.75 4.58
C VAL A 585 11.26 -3.18 4.95
N GLN A 586 11.36 -2.30 5.95
CA GLN A 586 12.65 -1.83 6.49
C GLN A 586 13.51 -2.96 7.10
N LYS A 587 12.90 -4.07 7.52
CA LYS A 587 13.60 -5.27 8.02
C LYS A 587 13.84 -6.31 6.92
N VAL A 588 13.25 -6.12 5.77
CA VAL A 588 13.25 -7.09 4.67
C VAL A 588 14.13 -6.63 3.51
N VAL A 589 13.84 -5.46 2.93
CA VAL A 589 14.35 -5.02 1.62
C VAL A 589 15.72 -4.31 1.64
N PRO A 590 16.06 -3.40 2.57
CA PRO A 590 17.33 -2.68 2.49
C PRO A 590 18.54 -3.61 2.46
N LEU A 591 19.47 -3.36 1.53
CA LEU A 591 20.72 -4.10 1.41
C LEU A 591 21.85 -3.34 2.10
N ASN A 592 22.40 -3.91 3.18
CA ASN A 592 23.50 -3.33 3.94
C ASN A 592 24.84 -4.02 3.60
N LEU A 593 24.83 -5.32 3.33
CA LEU A 593 26.02 -6.09 2.96
C LEU A 593 26.38 -5.90 1.48
N ILE A 594 27.00 -4.77 1.15
CA ILE A 594 27.29 -4.40 -0.23
C ILE A 594 28.62 -5.01 -0.70
N ASN A 595 29.68 -4.90 0.12
CA ASN A 595 31.03 -5.30 -0.27
C ASN A 595 31.44 -6.65 0.34
N PRO A 596 31.53 -7.74 -0.45
CA PRO A 596 31.94 -9.07 0.05
C PRO A 596 33.36 -9.15 0.60
N GLN A 597 34.17 -8.10 0.40
CA GLN A 597 35.57 -8.03 0.87
C GLN A 597 35.70 -7.29 2.21
N ALA A 598 34.64 -6.66 2.68
CA ALA A 598 34.68 -5.93 3.94
C ALA A 598 34.58 -6.87 5.14
N ASP A 599 35.25 -6.53 6.24
CA ASP A 599 35.14 -7.29 7.51
C ASP A 599 33.72 -7.34 8.05
N THR A 600 32.90 -6.35 7.66
CA THR A 600 31.47 -6.30 7.99
C THR A 600 30.61 -7.26 7.17
N PHE A 601 31.15 -7.95 6.16
CA PHE A 601 30.40 -8.94 5.39
C PHE A 601 30.34 -10.27 6.14
N SER A 602 29.55 -10.28 7.21
CA SER A 602 29.41 -11.43 8.11
C SER A 602 27.96 -11.61 8.57
N PRO A 603 27.57 -12.81 9.05
CA PRO A 603 26.22 -13.08 9.54
C PRO A 603 25.75 -12.15 10.67
N GLU A 604 26.68 -11.68 11.50
CA GLU A 604 26.41 -10.78 12.63
C GLU A 604 25.98 -9.39 12.16
N HIS A 605 26.42 -8.99 10.98
CA HIS A 605 26.09 -7.70 10.37
C HIS A 605 24.86 -7.75 9.47
N CYS A 606 24.24 -8.91 9.22
CA CYS A 606 22.95 -9.01 8.56
C CYS A 606 21.86 -8.28 9.36
N ARG A 607 21.25 -7.24 8.79
CA ARG A 607 20.19 -6.44 9.42
C ARG A 607 18.81 -6.70 8.82
N THR A 608 18.78 -7.26 7.62
CA THR A 608 17.58 -7.50 6.82
C THR A 608 17.58 -8.90 6.22
N ILE A 609 16.43 -9.33 5.73
CA ILE A 609 16.32 -10.59 4.96
C ILE A 609 17.16 -10.52 3.67
N HIS A 610 17.23 -9.34 3.03
CA HIS A 610 18.07 -9.12 1.85
C HIS A 610 19.55 -9.35 2.13
N ASP A 611 20.05 -8.91 3.30
CA ASP A 611 21.43 -9.19 3.71
C ASP A 611 21.69 -10.70 3.83
N ILE A 612 20.71 -11.46 4.37
CA ILE A 612 20.80 -12.91 4.47
C ILE A 612 20.85 -13.54 3.08
N ALA A 613 19.96 -13.14 2.17
CA ALA A 613 19.92 -13.61 0.80
C ALA A 613 21.22 -13.28 0.06
N ARG A 614 21.72 -12.06 0.19
CA ARG A 614 22.98 -11.61 -0.40
C ARG A 614 24.19 -12.38 0.11
N TYR A 615 24.25 -12.56 1.44
CA TYR A 615 25.30 -13.36 2.07
C TYR A 615 25.25 -14.82 1.60
N ALA A 616 24.07 -15.43 1.66
CA ALA A 616 23.89 -16.83 1.26
C ALA A 616 24.24 -17.04 -0.22
N HIS A 617 23.84 -16.16 -1.11
CA HIS A 617 24.17 -16.23 -2.53
C HIS A 617 25.69 -16.12 -2.74
N GLU A 618 26.38 -15.17 -2.13
CA GLU A 618 27.82 -15.00 -2.25
C GLU A 618 28.60 -16.23 -1.78
N PHE A 619 28.23 -16.78 -0.63
CA PHE A 619 28.91 -17.94 -0.07
C PHE A 619 28.49 -19.24 -0.73
N SER A 620 27.30 -19.35 -1.31
CA SER A 620 26.92 -20.53 -2.09
C SER A 620 27.82 -20.72 -3.33
N MET A 621 28.16 -19.61 -3.99
CA MET A 621 29.10 -19.62 -5.10
C MET A 621 30.51 -20.07 -4.63
N ARG A 622 30.92 -19.54 -3.45
CA ARG A 622 32.19 -19.99 -2.85
C ARG A 622 32.21 -21.48 -2.53
N GLU A 623 31.17 -21.99 -1.88
CA GLU A 623 31.07 -23.38 -1.49
C GLU A 623 30.98 -24.33 -2.68
N MET A 624 30.21 -23.96 -3.71
CA MET A 624 30.16 -24.75 -4.94
C MET A 624 31.50 -24.74 -5.67
N PHE A 625 32.25 -23.64 -5.64
CA PHE A 625 33.46 -23.41 -6.43
C PHE A 625 34.74 -23.36 -5.60
N HIS A 626 34.71 -23.74 -4.31
CA HIS A 626 35.92 -23.95 -3.51
C HIS A 626 36.65 -25.22 -4.02
N MET A 627 37.30 -25.01 -5.15
CA MET A 627 37.99 -26.04 -5.93
C MET A 627 39.29 -26.51 -5.31
N THR A 628 39.68 -26.02 -4.12
CA THR A 628 40.80 -26.59 -3.36
C THR A 628 40.49 -27.99 -2.86
N ASP A 629 39.22 -28.32 -2.61
CA ASP A 629 38.76 -29.66 -2.24
C ASP A 629 38.59 -30.61 -3.46
N LEU A 630 38.78 -30.08 -4.69
CA LEU A 630 38.86 -30.96 -5.90
C LEU A 630 40.00 -31.96 -5.89
N LYS A 631 40.95 -31.85 -4.95
CA LYS A 631 41.89 -32.96 -4.70
C LYS A 631 41.23 -34.17 -4.07
N LEU A 632 40.05 -34.00 -3.46
CA LEU A 632 39.25 -35.06 -2.83
C LEU A 632 38.10 -35.58 -3.72
N ILE A 633 37.58 -34.78 -4.63
CA ILE A 633 36.65 -35.19 -5.68
C ILE A 633 37.51 -35.61 -6.85
N GLY A 634 37.50 -36.89 -7.18
CA GLY A 634 38.37 -37.43 -8.22
C GLY A 634 38.41 -36.53 -9.44
N GLN A 635 39.58 -36.31 -10.00
CA GLN A 635 39.94 -35.37 -11.09
C GLN A 635 39.06 -35.43 -12.37
N SER A 636 37.84 -36.02 -12.28
CA SER A 636 36.95 -36.36 -13.39
C SER A 636 35.81 -35.41 -13.67
N GLU A 637 35.58 -34.38 -12.85
CA GLU A 637 34.31 -33.62 -12.91
C GLU A 637 34.39 -32.20 -13.49
N VAL A 638 35.57 -31.57 -13.48
CA VAL A 638 35.80 -30.26 -14.14
C VAL A 638 36.62 -30.42 -15.39
N VAL A 639 36.16 -29.82 -16.48
CA VAL A 639 36.82 -29.93 -17.77
C VAL A 639 37.17 -28.54 -18.30
N ASP A 640 38.31 -28.48 -19.01
CA ASP A 640 38.72 -27.23 -19.71
C ASP A 640 38.13 -27.24 -21.12
N LEU A 641 37.56 -26.06 -21.53
CA LEU A 641 37.08 -25.88 -22.89
C LEU A 641 38.25 -25.52 -23.80
N GLU A 642 38.51 -26.35 -24.81
CA GLU A 642 39.45 -26.03 -25.93
C GLU A 642 38.67 -25.36 -27.06
N ALA A 643 38.89 -24.09 -27.28
CA ALA A 643 38.24 -23.29 -28.34
C ALA A 643 39.22 -22.25 -28.88
N ASP A 644 38.96 -21.83 -30.12
CA ASP A 644 39.78 -20.82 -30.83
C ASP A 644 39.49 -19.37 -30.39
N ILE A 645 39.06 -19.17 -29.14
CA ILE A 645 38.88 -17.84 -28.52
C ILE A 645 39.84 -17.66 -27.35
N PRO A 646 40.36 -16.47 -27.09
CA PRO A 646 41.35 -16.21 -26.03
C PRO A 646 40.71 -16.18 -24.64
N LEU A 647 39.90 -17.19 -24.33
CA LEU A 647 39.20 -17.37 -23.07
C LEU A 647 39.48 -18.77 -22.51
N LYS A 648 40.14 -18.80 -21.34
CA LYS A 648 40.29 -20.02 -20.57
C LYS A 648 39.03 -20.23 -19.76
N LEU A 649 38.18 -21.16 -20.20
CA LEU A 649 36.88 -21.46 -19.56
C LEU A 649 36.90 -22.84 -18.94
N ARG A 650 36.58 -22.90 -17.67
CA ARG A 650 36.33 -24.15 -16.93
C ARG A 650 34.85 -24.44 -16.92
N ILE A 651 34.52 -25.69 -17.19
CA ILE A 651 33.15 -26.21 -17.27
C ILE A 651 32.93 -27.21 -16.15
N LEU A 652 31.85 -26.96 -15.37
CA LEU A 652 31.30 -27.92 -14.43
C LEU A 652 29.95 -28.40 -14.98
N ASP A 653 29.87 -29.69 -15.35
CA ASP A 653 28.63 -30.28 -15.81
C ASP A 653 27.89 -30.95 -14.65
N LEU A 654 26.67 -30.44 -14.39
CA LEU A 654 25.79 -30.93 -13.33
C LEU A 654 24.92 -32.11 -13.79
N GLY A 655 25.00 -32.47 -15.06
CA GLY A 655 24.33 -33.57 -15.70
C GLY A 655 23.64 -33.20 -17.01
N GLY A 656 24.01 -33.87 -18.08
CA GLY A 656 23.40 -33.69 -19.41
C GLY A 656 23.82 -32.43 -20.17
N GLY A 657 24.76 -31.66 -19.64
CA GLY A 657 25.24 -30.42 -20.29
C GLY A 657 26.37 -30.68 -21.29
N LEU A 658 27.06 -31.80 -21.16
CA LEU A 658 28.15 -32.20 -22.04
C LEU A 658 27.96 -33.64 -22.53
N LYS A 659 28.34 -33.89 -23.77
CA LYS A 659 28.49 -35.23 -24.35
C LYS A 659 29.85 -35.81 -23.94
N LEU A 660 29.93 -36.38 -22.72
CA LEU A 660 31.17 -36.87 -22.15
C LEU A 660 31.41 -38.34 -22.44
N GLY A 661 32.54 -38.60 -23.17
CA GLY A 661 33.34 -39.74 -22.84
C GLY A 661 34.44 -39.31 -21.82
N ARG A 662 35.16 -40.20 -21.15
CA ARG A 662 36.18 -39.96 -20.09
C ARG A 662 37.34 -39.01 -20.52
N ARG A 663 37.05 -37.74 -20.86
CA ARG A 663 38.04 -36.76 -21.38
C ARG A 663 38.13 -35.57 -20.43
N ARG A 664 39.33 -35.08 -20.14
CA ARG A 664 39.61 -33.88 -19.33
C ARG A 664 39.48 -32.57 -20.12
N LYS A 665 39.36 -32.62 -21.44
CA LYS A 665 39.26 -31.45 -22.34
C LYS A 665 38.11 -31.64 -23.29
N VAL A 666 37.32 -30.64 -23.43
CA VAL A 666 36.07 -30.63 -24.19
C VAL A 666 36.14 -29.54 -25.26
N ARG A 667 35.62 -29.81 -26.46
CA ARG A 667 35.44 -28.84 -27.53
C ARG A 667 34.00 -28.38 -27.63
N PRO A 668 33.71 -27.23 -28.26
CA PRO A 668 32.34 -26.67 -28.38
C PRO A 668 31.30 -27.66 -28.93
N GLN A 669 31.71 -28.53 -29.84
CA GLN A 669 30.86 -29.59 -30.43
C GLN A 669 30.37 -30.67 -29.41
N HIS A 670 30.95 -30.71 -28.23
CA HIS A 670 30.54 -31.63 -27.15
C HIS A 670 29.58 -31.01 -26.16
N ILE A 671 29.22 -29.73 -26.36
CA ILE A 671 28.26 -29.00 -25.50
C ILE A 671 26.86 -29.46 -25.87
N GLU A 672 26.08 -29.94 -24.90
CA GLU A 672 24.68 -30.35 -25.01
C GLU A 672 23.74 -29.38 -24.29
N SER A 673 24.28 -28.55 -23.41
CA SER A 673 23.50 -27.50 -22.71
C SER A 673 22.82 -26.55 -23.70
N ILE A 674 21.50 -26.51 -23.68
CA ILE A 674 20.67 -25.67 -24.56
C ILE A 674 21.05 -24.21 -24.41
N PRO A 675 20.98 -23.57 -23.18
CA PRO A 675 21.31 -22.17 -23.03
C PRO A 675 22.77 -21.84 -23.31
N PHE A 676 23.70 -22.75 -22.97
CA PHE A 676 25.12 -22.47 -23.20
C PHE A 676 25.48 -22.56 -24.67
N LYS A 677 24.87 -23.45 -25.46
CA LYS A 677 25.05 -23.49 -26.93
C LYS A 677 24.71 -22.13 -27.57
N ALA A 678 23.55 -21.57 -27.22
CA ALA A 678 23.12 -20.27 -27.75
C ALA A 678 24.03 -19.12 -27.31
N PHE A 679 24.34 -19.04 -26.05
CA PHE A 679 25.25 -18.03 -25.53
C PHE A 679 26.67 -18.13 -26.14
N TRP A 680 27.19 -19.36 -26.29
CA TRP A 680 28.47 -19.64 -26.94
C TRP A 680 28.50 -19.22 -28.40
N GLN A 681 27.41 -19.44 -29.13
CA GLN A 681 27.27 -18.95 -30.52
C GLN A 681 27.45 -17.42 -30.58
N GLY A 682 26.85 -16.70 -29.63
CA GLY A 682 27.03 -15.23 -29.52
C GLY A 682 28.48 -14.83 -29.24
N LEU A 683 29.17 -15.52 -28.32
CA LEU A 683 30.58 -15.27 -28.02
C LEU A 683 31.50 -15.50 -29.23
N GLN A 684 31.23 -16.53 -30.05
CA GLN A 684 32.00 -16.85 -31.25
C GLN A 684 31.72 -15.91 -32.43
N ALA A 685 30.52 -15.32 -32.49
CA ALA A 685 30.12 -14.44 -33.57
C ALA A 685 30.87 -13.09 -33.57
N MET A 686 31.49 -12.73 -32.44
CA MET A 686 32.19 -11.46 -32.27
C MET A 686 33.68 -11.58 -32.45
N PRO A 687 34.34 -10.58 -33.06
CA PRO A 687 35.82 -10.55 -33.17
C PRO A 687 36.45 -10.37 -31.79
N TRP A 688 37.26 -11.32 -31.37
CA TRP A 688 38.02 -11.19 -30.13
C TRP A 688 39.29 -10.35 -30.37
N PRO A 689 39.70 -9.47 -29.45
CA PRO A 689 40.92 -8.68 -29.56
C PRO A 689 42.14 -9.60 -29.71
N LYS A 690 42.92 -9.39 -30.74
CA LYS A 690 44.18 -10.09 -30.97
C LYS A 690 45.24 -9.55 -30.01
N GLY A 691 45.44 -10.18 -28.89
CA GLY A 691 46.47 -9.89 -27.91
C GLY A 691 46.59 -11.02 -26.91
N ALA A 692 47.81 -11.56 -26.78
CA ALA A 692 48.06 -12.71 -25.93
C ALA A 692 47.68 -12.41 -24.47
N PRO A 693 46.99 -13.32 -23.77
CA PRO A 693 46.79 -13.23 -22.33
C PRO A 693 48.09 -13.60 -21.61
N GLY A 694 49.07 -12.75 -21.66
CA GLY A 694 50.38 -13.13 -21.09
C GLY A 694 51.41 -12.01 -20.90
N HIS A 695 51.28 -10.90 -21.57
CA HIS A 695 52.30 -9.83 -21.47
C HIS A 695 51.68 -8.42 -21.47
N VAL A 696 50.85 -8.09 -20.49
CA VAL A 696 50.69 -6.69 -20.03
C VAL A 696 51.47 -6.53 -18.73
N GLN A 697 52.71 -6.88 -18.74
CA GLN A 697 53.62 -6.63 -17.63
C GLN A 697 54.40 -5.29 -17.77
N SER A 698 54.14 -4.47 -18.79
CA SER A 698 55.02 -3.32 -18.99
C SER A 698 54.41 -1.92 -18.80
N LEU A 699 53.10 -1.77 -18.58
CA LEU A 699 52.53 -0.44 -18.25
C LEU A 699 51.73 -0.38 -16.95
N SER A 700 51.22 -1.50 -16.41
CA SER A 700 50.56 -1.56 -15.11
C SER A 700 51.51 -1.65 -13.91
N SER A 701 52.81 -2.00 -14.13
CA SER A 701 53.79 -2.16 -13.07
C SER A 701 54.22 -0.83 -12.41
N VAL A 702 53.88 0.30 -12.99
CA VAL A 702 54.26 1.63 -12.45
C VAL A 702 53.16 2.19 -11.53
N PHE A 703 51.92 1.75 -11.68
CA PHE A 703 50.80 2.26 -10.85
C PHE A 703 50.34 1.31 -9.74
N VAL A 704 50.79 0.08 -9.67
CA VAL A 704 50.34 -0.97 -8.74
C VAL A 704 51.36 -1.27 -7.62
N LYS A 705 52.46 -0.53 -7.52
CA LYS A 705 53.43 -0.73 -6.44
C LYS A 705 52.97 -0.28 -5.06
N GLY A 706 51.79 0.35 -4.94
CA GLY A 706 51.22 0.79 -3.67
C GLY A 706 50.22 -0.18 -3.01
N GLU A 707 49.62 -1.11 -3.75
CA GLU A 707 48.59 -2.00 -3.23
C GLU A 707 48.94 -3.50 -3.26
N ALA A 708 50.09 -3.88 -3.79
CA ALA A 708 50.52 -5.25 -3.96
C ALA A 708 51.14 -5.91 -2.69
N GLU A 709 51.35 -5.16 -1.61
CA GLU A 709 51.90 -5.71 -0.36
C GLU A 709 50.87 -6.24 0.63
N VAL A 710 49.55 -6.12 0.36
CA VAL A 710 48.47 -6.59 1.26
C VAL A 710 47.83 -7.94 0.85
N ALA A 711 48.27 -8.53 -0.27
CA ALA A 711 47.60 -9.72 -0.82
C ALA A 711 48.49 -11.00 -0.73
N GLN A 712 49.10 -11.29 0.43
CA GLN A 712 49.55 -12.63 0.76
C GLN A 712 48.34 -13.47 1.23
N GLY A 713 47.51 -13.88 0.30
CA GLY A 713 46.31 -14.70 0.55
C GLY A 713 45.32 -14.67 -0.62
N ALA A 714 45.73 -14.16 -1.78
CA ALA A 714 44.87 -14.09 -2.97
C ALA A 714 44.46 -15.49 -3.44
N ASP A 715 43.18 -15.78 -3.38
CA ASP A 715 42.52 -16.98 -3.91
C ASP A 715 42.93 -17.16 -5.42
N PRO A 716 43.53 -18.30 -5.79
CA PRO A 716 43.97 -18.58 -7.19
C PRO A 716 42.81 -18.56 -8.21
N TRP A 717 41.55 -18.52 -7.73
CA TRP A 717 40.33 -18.55 -8.54
C TRP A 717 39.77 -17.15 -8.86
N ARG A 718 40.30 -16.12 -8.26
CA ARG A 718 39.81 -14.73 -8.39
C ARG A 718 39.83 -14.22 -9.83
N ASP A 719 40.64 -14.81 -10.69
CA ASP A 719 40.88 -14.36 -12.07
C ASP A 719 40.43 -15.38 -13.15
N GLN A 720 39.69 -16.41 -12.81
CA GLN A 720 39.27 -17.44 -13.76
C GLN A 720 37.81 -17.30 -14.17
N SER A 721 37.54 -17.50 -15.48
CA SER A 721 36.21 -17.62 -16.04
C SER A 721 35.71 -19.06 -15.93
N TYR A 722 34.45 -19.26 -15.60
CA TYR A 722 33.85 -20.56 -15.47
C TYR A 722 32.40 -20.59 -15.96
N VAL A 723 31.90 -21.78 -16.25
CA VAL A 723 30.49 -22.03 -16.47
C VAL A 723 30.05 -23.31 -15.72
N VAL A 724 28.94 -23.17 -15.02
CA VAL A 724 28.19 -24.29 -14.49
C VAL A 724 27.05 -24.56 -15.42
N LEU A 725 26.91 -25.78 -15.89
CA LEU A 725 25.87 -26.10 -16.84
C LEU A 725 25.21 -27.46 -16.55
N SER A 726 23.97 -27.57 -16.98
CA SER A 726 23.27 -28.85 -17.20
C SER A 726 22.59 -28.78 -18.58
N HIS A 727 21.77 -29.75 -18.93
CA HIS A 727 21.05 -29.73 -20.20
C HIS A 727 20.25 -28.41 -20.40
N ASN A 728 19.51 -27.96 -19.37
CA ASN A 728 18.61 -26.80 -19.44
C ASN A 728 19.13 -25.57 -18.69
N TYR A 729 20.23 -25.70 -17.97
CA TYR A 729 20.76 -24.64 -17.09
C TYR A 729 22.15 -24.19 -17.51
N MET A 730 22.39 -22.89 -17.36
CA MET A 730 23.70 -22.27 -17.50
C MET A 730 23.87 -21.18 -16.44
N ASN A 731 25.00 -21.18 -15.75
CA ASN A 731 25.49 -20.03 -15.01
C ASN A 731 26.92 -19.75 -15.48
N PHE A 732 27.05 -18.72 -16.29
CA PHE A 732 28.31 -18.27 -16.88
C PHE A 732 28.83 -17.04 -16.15
N SER A 733 30.07 -17.09 -15.71
CA SER A 733 30.77 -15.98 -15.09
C SER A 733 32.08 -15.74 -15.79
N ILE A 734 32.25 -14.55 -16.32
CA ILE A 734 33.48 -14.14 -16.96
C ILE A 734 34.10 -12.96 -16.18
N ARG A 735 35.38 -13.15 -15.82
CA ARG A 735 36.25 -12.10 -15.30
C ARG A 735 37.34 -11.82 -16.31
N LEU A 736 37.35 -10.64 -16.83
CA LEU A 736 38.37 -10.16 -17.77
C LEU A 736 39.02 -8.88 -17.20
N GLY A 737 40.03 -9.07 -16.36
CA GLY A 737 40.67 -8.02 -15.61
C GLY A 737 39.68 -7.42 -14.59
N TYR A 738 39.32 -6.14 -14.73
CA TYR A 738 38.44 -5.43 -13.81
C TYR A 738 36.94 -5.54 -14.17
N HIS A 739 36.59 -6.31 -15.20
CA HIS A 739 35.19 -6.51 -15.63
C HIS A 739 34.63 -7.82 -15.11
N LEU A 740 33.42 -7.77 -14.59
CA LEU A 740 32.63 -8.92 -14.24
C LEU A 740 31.34 -8.90 -15.07
N SER A 741 31.12 -9.98 -15.82
CA SER A 741 29.82 -10.23 -16.45
C SER A 741 29.34 -11.62 -16.04
N THR A 742 28.08 -11.69 -15.68
CA THR A 742 27.40 -12.93 -15.31
C THR A 742 26.15 -13.11 -16.16
N VAL A 743 25.93 -14.33 -16.64
CA VAL A 743 24.70 -14.71 -17.35
C VAL A 743 24.23 -16.01 -16.74
N GLU A 744 23.06 -15.99 -16.16
CA GLU A 744 22.40 -17.18 -15.64
C GLU A 744 21.09 -17.40 -16.40
N SER A 745 20.84 -18.64 -16.78
CA SER A 745 19.63 -18.95 -17.54
C SER A 745 19.20 -20.40 -17.31
N TYR A 746 17.89 -20.58 -17.26
CA TYR A 746 17.23 -21.87 -17.40
C TYR A 746 16.29 -21.78 -18.61
N VAL A 747 16.42 -22.73 -19.54
CA VAL A 747 15.66 -22.72 -20.79
C VAL A 747 15.13 -24.13 -21.06
N SER A 748 13.81 -24.22 -21.18
CA SER A 748 13.07 -25.46 -21.42
C SER A 748 11.86 -25.19 -22.34
N GLU A 749 11.16 -26.24 -22.72
CA GLU A 749 9.90 -26.13 -23.47
C GLU A 749 8.77 -25.52 -22.62
N VAL A 750 8.88 -25.58 -21.29
CA VAL A 750 7.89 -25.04 -20.35
C VAL A 750 8.16 -23.56 -20.14
N VAL A 751 7.33 -22.71 -20.72
CA VAL A 751 7.48 -21.23 -20.69
C VAL A 751 7.62 -20.66 -19.28
N ASN A 752 6.89 -21.22 -18.32
CA ASN A 752 6.89 -20.70 -16.93
C ASN A 752 8.21 -20.95 -16.19
N ASP A 753 9.00 -21.92 -16.62
CA ASP A 753 10.28 -22.26 -16.01
C ASP A 753 11.44 -21.45 -16.60
N ASN A 754 11.20 -20.80 -17.75
CA ASN A 754 12.24 -20.07 -18.46
C ASN A 754 12.56 -18.74 -17.78
N TYR A 755 13.83 -18.57 -17.47
CA TYR A 755 14.36 -17.31 -16.99
C TYR A 755 15.78 -17.06 -17.52
N LEU A 756 16.15 -15.79 -17.52
CA LEU A 756 17.45 -15.28 -17.90
C LEU A 756 17.77 -14.10 -16.99
N THR A 757 18.97 -14.09 -16.41
CA THR A 757 19.51 -12.93 -15.71
C THR A 757 20.85 -12.53 -16.31
N PHE A 758 21.10 -11.25 -16.36
CA PHE A 758 22.35 -10.66 -16.83
C PHE A 758 22.84 -9.65 -15.79
N GLY A 759 24.06 -9.79 -15.38
CA GLY A 759 24.75 -8.87 -14.49
C GLY A 759 26.02 -8.35 -15.12
N PHE A 760 26.26 -7.03 -15.05
CA PHE A 760 27.47 -6.42 -15.53
C PHE A 760 27.98 -5.36 -14.55
N ARG A 761 29.29 -5.40 -14.22
CA ARG A 761 29.91 -4.43 -13.33
C ARG A 761 31.41 -4.27 -13.59
N GLY A 762 31.95 -3.11 -13.23
CA GLY A 762 33.37 -2.85 -13.12
C GLY A 762 33.96 -2.21 -14.36
N GLY A 763 35.30 -2.21 -14.48
CA GLY A 763 36.10 -1.60 -15.53
C GLY A 763 37.36 -1.00 -14.96
N GLY A 764 38.39 -0.87 -15.80
CA GLY A 764 39.69 -0.31 -15.44
C GLY A 764 39.78 1.22 -15.57
N SER A 765 38.74 1.88 -16.05
CA SER A 765 38.72 3.31 -16.36
C SER A 765 38.05 4.15 -15.23
N THR A 766 37.97 5.49 -15.44
CA THR A 766 37.35 6.40 -14.46
C THR A 766 35.87 6.10 -14.23
N PRO A 767 35.29 6.50 -13.09
CA PRO A 767 33.87 6.29 -12.79
C PRO A 767 32.95 6.80 -13.89
N GLU A 768 33.22 7.98 -14.45
CA GLU A 768 32.39 8.60 -15.50
C GLU A 768 32.40 7.78 -16.80
N ARG A 769 33.53 7.20 -17.17
CA ARG A 769 33.62 6.35 -18.37
C ARG A 769 32.92 5.00 -18.14
N ARG A 770 33.03 4.45 -16.93
CA ARG A 770 32.32 3.23 -16.55
C ARG A 770 30.79 3.45 -16.57
N GLU A 771 30.33 4.59 -16.09
CA GLU A 771 28.92 4.98 -16.11
C GLU A 771 28.41 5.18 -17.54
N ARG A 772 29.17 5.81 -18.44
CA ARG A 772 28.81 5.92 -19.88
C ARG A 772 28.68 4.55 -20.53
N ARG A 773 29.58 3.62 -20.25
CA ARG A 773 29.47 2.26 -20.74
C ARG A 773 28.24 1.54 -20.15
N ALA A 774 27.92 1.77 -18.89
CA ALA A 774 26.72 1.22 -18.27
C ALA A 774 25.46 1.74 -18.98
N ARG A 775 25.38 3.03 -19.32
CA ARG A 775 24.26 3.57 -20.14
C ARG A 775 24.16 2.93 -21.52
N LEU A 776 25.30 2.68 -22.17
CA LEU A 776 25.32 1.93 -23.45
C LEU A 776 24.69 0.55 -23.26
N ILE A 777 25.11 -0.20 -22.25
CA ILE A 777 24.62 -1.55 -21.98
C ILE A 777 23.13 -1.50 -21.63
N GLU A 778 22.70 -0.56 -20.80
CA GLU A 778 21.31 -0.30 -20.43
C GLU A 778 20.44 -0.11 -21.68
N THR A 779 20.81 0.79 -22.57
CA THR A 779 20.09 1.04 -23.84
C THR A 779 20.01 -0.20 -24.74
N LEU A 780 21.08 -0.99 -24.81
CA LEU A 780 21.08 -2.21 -25.62
C LEU A 780 20.22 -3.31 -25.00
N ILE A 781 20.17 -3.40 -23.68
CA ILE A 781 19.32 -4.34 -22.94
C ILE A 781 17.85 -4.01 -23.11
N ASP A 782 17.48 -2.71 -23.09
CA ASP A 782 16.11 -2.26 -23.41
C ASP A 782 15.65 -2.77 -24.77
N ASN A 783 16.50 -2.69 -25.78
CA ASN A 783 16.21 -3.19 -27.13
C ASN A 783 16.18 -4.73 -27.22
N MET A 784 16.50 -5.43 -26.15
CA MET A 784 16.38 -6.89 -26.03
C MET A 784 15.18 -7.31 -25.16
N ASP A 785 14.31 -6.37 -24.75
CA ASP A 785 13.12 -6.58 -23.89
C ASP A 785 13.46 -7.12 -22.49
N LEU A 786 14.68 -6.89 -21.98
CA LEU A 786 15.03 -7.30 -20.62
C LEU A 786 14.65 -6.18 -19.63
N GLN A 787 13.89 -6.52 -18.61
CA GLN A 787 13.69 -5.64 -17.46
C GLN A 787 15.01 -5.45 -16.73
N HIS A 788 15.40 -4.21 -16.46
CA HIS A 788 16.71 -3.92 -15.87
C HIS A 788 16.65 -2.84 -14.78
N GLN A 789 17.71 -2.83 -13.97
CA GLN A 789 18.00 -1.77 -13.00
C GLN A 789 19.47 -1.38 -13.11
N ARG A 790 19.75 -0.08 -13.04
CA ARG A 790 21.11 0.45 -13.04
C ARG A 790 21.42 1.21 -11.76
N LYS A 791 22.53 0.88 -11.11
CA LYS A 791 23.06 1.61 -9.94
C LYS A 791 24.55 1.94 -10.20
N GLY A 792 24.82 3.17 -10.68
CA GLY A 792 26.15 3.57 -11.14
C GLY A 792 26.64 2.74 -12.33
N ASP A 793 27.73 1.97 -12.16
CA ASP A 793 28.31 1.06 -13.18
C ASP A 793 27.79 -0.40 -13.09
N LEU A 794 26.90 -0.69 -12.12
CA LEU A 794 26.22 -1.98 -12.01
C LEU A 794 24.93 -1.96 -12.81
N ILE A 795 24.76 -2.97 -13.66
CA ILE A 795 23.53 -3.26 -14.39
C ILE A 795 23.11 -4.68 -14.03
N GLU A 796 21.87 -4.83 -13.65
CA GLU A 796 21.19 -6.11 -13.45
C GLU A 796 19.96 -6.13 -14.36
N ALA A 797 19.82 -7.19 -15.15
CA ALA A 797 18.70 -7.34 -16.05
C ALA A 797 18.10 -8.74 -15.95
N ARG A 798 16.81 -8.85 -16.25
CA ARG A 798 16.05 -10.09 -16.12
C ARG A 798 15.05 -10.21 -17.27
N LEU A 799 14.88 -11.45 -17.73
CA LEU A 799 13.80 -11.87 -18.63
C LEU A 799 13.22 -13.19 -18.08
N ALA A 800 11.91 -13.31 -17.96
CA ALA A 800 11.30 -14.54 -17.47
C ALA A 800 9.96 -14.81 -18.17
N LYS A 801 9.61 -16.10 -18.29
CA LYS A 801 8.34 -16.57 -18.87
C LYS A 801 8.17 -16.26 -20.37
N TYR A 802 9.26 -16.33 -21.13
CA TYR A 802 9.27 -16.26 -22.57
C TYR A 802 9.44 -17.68 -23.18
N SER A 803 9.09 -17.81 -24.47
CA SER A 803 9.28 -19.08 -25.19
C SER A 803 10.76 -19.47 -25.25
N GLN A 804 11.04 -20.77 -25.41
CA GLN A 804 12.40 -21.26 -25.57
C GLN A 804 13.14 -20.52 -26.70
N GLU A 805 12.52 -20.31 -27.84
CA GLU A 805 13.09 -19.61 -28.99
C GLU A 805 13.52 -18.18 -28.63
N SER A 806 12.61 -17.40 -28.04
CA SER A 806 12.91 -16.03 -27.59
C SER A 806 14.06 -15.99 -26.57
N MET A 807 14.12 -16.94 -25.65
CA MET A 807 15.19 -17.02 -24.67
C MET A 807 16.55 -17.28 -25.34
N LEU A 808 16.59 -18.20 -26.32
CA LEU A 808 17.82 -18.53 -27.04
C LEU A 808 18.32 -17.36 -27.89
N GLU A 809 17.45 -16.63 -28.57
CA GLU A 809 17.83 -15.42 -29.29
C GLU A 809 18.48 -14.38 -28.37
N ARG A 810 17.87 -14.11 -27.20
CA ARG A 810 18.46 -13.16 -26.22
C ARG A 810 19.80 -13.64 -25.68
N LEU A 811 19.95 -14.95 -25.48
CA LEU A 811 21.25 -15.52 -25.08
C LEU A 811 22.34 -15.33 -26.13
N VAL A 812 22.02 -15.48 -27.41
CA VAL A 812 22.97 -15.18 -28.52
C VAL A 812 23.36 -13.70 -28.48
N LEU A 813 22.39 -12.79 -28.33
CA LEU A 813 22.65 -11.35 -28.24
C LEU A 813 23.48 -10.97 -27.00
N LEU A 814 23.22 -11.57 -25.84
CA LEU A 814 24.03 -11.37 -24.64
C LEU A 814 25.44 -11.91 -24.78
N GLY A 815 25.62 -13.01 -25.50
CA GLY A 815 26.95 -13.51 -25.87
C GLY A 815 27.73 -12.50 -26.70
N LYS A 816 27.09 -11.90 -27.71
CA LYS A 816 27.67 -10.80 -28.53
C LYS A 816 27.97 -9.57 -27.66
N LEU A 817 27.01 -9.14 -26.84
CA LEU A 817 27.14 -7.98 -25.95
C LEU A 817 28.32 -8.13 -24.99
N THR A 818 28.49 -9.33 -24.42
CA THR A 818 29.58 -9.65 -23.49
C THR A 818 30.95 -9.41 -24.11
N VAL A 819 31.15 -9.76 -25.38
CA VAL A 819 32.43 -9.51 -26.11
C VAL A 819 32.52 -8.06 -26.56
N TYR A 820 31.43 -7.49 -27.09
CA TYR A 820 31.35 -6.11 -27.59
C TYR A 820 31.74 -5.08 -26.54
N THR A 821 31.18 -5.23 -25.34
CA THR A 821 31.39 -4.27 -24.23
C THR A 821 32.74 -4.39 -23.54
N LYS A 822 33.52 -5.41 -23.90
CA LYS A 822 34.86 -5.63 -23.40
C LYS A 822 35.76 -4.46 -23.79
N GLN A 823 36.40 -3.82 -22.83
CA GLN A 823 37.32 -2.69 -23.00
C GLN A 823 36.71 -1.37 -23.50
N LEU A 824 35.38 -1.28 -23.72
CA LEU A 824 34.75 -0.05 -24.17
C LEU A 824 34.87 1.11 -23.17
N ASP A 825 35.04 0.84 -21.86
CA ASP A 825 35.30 1.88 -20.88
C ASP A 825 36.57 2.71 -21.18
N MET A 826 37.50 2.15 -21.88
CA MET A 826 38.70 2.87 -22.27
C MET A 826 38.43 3.96 -23.31
N VAL A 827 37.42 3.80 -24.15
CA VAL A 827 37.07 4.72 -25.26
C VAL A 827 35.85 5.59 -24.97
N MET A 828 35.17 5.41 -23.82
CA MET A 828 33.93 6.13 -23.44
C MET A 828 34.19 7.55 -22.90
N PHE A 829 34.92 8.40 -23.65
CA PHE A 829 35.27 9.74 -23.21
C PHE A 829 34.21 10.80 -23.52
N SER A 830 33.20 10.52 -24.36
CA SER A 830 32.12 11.45 -24.67
C SER A 830 30.79 10.72 -24.89
N ASP A 831 29.66 11.44 -24.72
CA ASP A 831 28.34 10.90 -24.95
C ASP A 831 28.09 10.60 -26.44
N GLY A 832 28.62 11.37 -27.38
CA GLY A 832 28.52 11.07 -28.81
C GLY A 832 29.18 9.73 -29.21
N ILE A 833 30.20 9.31 -28.49
CA ILE A 833 30.82 7.98 -28.71
C ILE A 833 29.87 6.89 -28.21
N VAL A 834 29.20 7.12 -27.08
CA VAL A 834 28.19 6.19 -26.55
C VAL A 834 27.08 5.96 -27.59
N GLU A 835 26.53 7.02 -28.14
CA GLU A 835 25.48 6.95 -29.16
C GLU A 835 25.96 6.23 -30.43
N TRP A 836 27.19 6.47 -30.84
CA TRP A 836 27.79 5.78 -31.99
C TRP A 836 27.85 4.27 -31.77
N TYR A 837 28.36 3.83 -30.63
CA TYR A 837 28.47 2.40 -30.32
C TYR A 837 27.10 1.75 -30.14
N ILE A 838 26.09 2.47 -29.63
CA ILE A 838 24.71 1.98 -29.56
C ILE A 838 24.16 1.74 -30.96
N LYS A 839 24.23 2.73 -31.85
CA LYS A 839 23.73 2.62 -33.23
C LYS A 839 24.48 1.53 -34.01
N ASP A 840 25.76 1.41 -33.83
CA ASP A 840 26.58 0.38 -34.46
C ASP A 840 26.10 -1.03 -34.06
N PHE A 841 25.92 -1.30 -32.76
CA PHE A 841 25.45 -2.61 -32.29
C PHE A 841 24.03 -2.90 -32.75
N LEU A 842 23.12 -1.93 -32.68
CA LEU A 842 21.72 -2.09 -33.09
C LEU A 842 21.60 -2.40 -34.58
N ARG A 843 22.35 -1.68 -35.43
CA ARG A 843 22.38 -1.88 -36.87
C ARG A 843 22.92 -3.27 -37.24
N GLU A 844 24.06 -3.69 -36.65
CA GLU A 844 24.73 -4.94 -37.02
C GLU A 844 24.08 -6.19 -36.43
N HIS A 845 23.38 -6.07 -35.29
CA HIS A 845 22.95 -7.25 -34.54
C HIS A 845 21.45 -7.32 -34.25
N LEU A 846 20.70 -6.21 -34.34
CA LEU A 846 19.25 -6.13 -34.12
C LEU A 846 18.45 -5.67 -35.34
N GLY A 847 19.13 -5.40 -36.47
CA GLY A 847 18.46 -5.08 -37.74
C GLY A 847 17.75 -3.73 -37.75
N ALA A 848 18.11 -2.81 -36.87
CA ALA A 848 17.56 -1.46 -36.87
C ALA A 848 17.95 -0.73 -38.18
N LYS A 849 16.95 -0.23 -38.89
CA LYS A 849 17.16 0.67 -40.03
C LYS A 849 17.43 2.08 -39.46
N ASP A 850 18.32 2.85 -40.12
CA ASP A 850 18.72 4.24 -39.76
C ASP A 850 17.52 5.16 -39.57
#